data_4ef80edc51b6a2f8d57d0341dee3e314
#
_entry.id   4ef80edc51b6a2f8d57d0341dee3e314
#
_cell.length_a   1.000
_cell.length_b   1.000
_cell.length_c   1.000
_cell.angle_alpha   90.00
_cell.angle_beta   90.00
_cell.angle_gamma   90.00
#
_symmetry.space_group_name_H-M   'P 1'
#
loop_
_entity.id
_entity.type
_entity.pdbx_description
1 polymer ?
#
loop_
_entity_poly.entity_id
_entity_poly.type
_entity_poly.pdbx_seq_one_letter_code
_entity_poly.pdbx_strand_id
1 'polypeptide(L)'
;MKRLLAALSFVLIVLAASCPAAAEEIISSYHSVIDVAKDGTLTVTETITANVEGKQIRRGIYRDFPLTFIDPNGRRVRADFKLVSVERDGEQEEYRTESISDGIRIYTGNAEVFLPRGEHIFQITYETGRQIRFFNDHDELYWNVTGTGWAFPIEEATATVTLPDGVVAQALDVFTGGYGATGKDARAVEEGGEVFFATTRRLRPQEGLTIAIKLPKGSIDQPSASQQNIWWLRDHLALVIAGAGLVVVSLYYGRAWLLVGRDPARGVMVPRWDPPDGISPALVNYIDNKGFSGEGWTALSAAVLDLAVKGYVVLDDLKSAIVVSATGKSGGEKLPAGEAALMKAVKAAGGTLKIDRANGKAVAAAGSSFRSAMEREHRGKYYRANIGYIIGGAVLSIVALAGLFIFGHLSEETIPFLIVPVFFAVFVSGFAVSVGKSLRRGASLMRRILSIVALAFIGFVLFAVFSSILAVLFISATEPDDLPLFFAVGGIVLVNGLFYYLMGAPTPLGSRMMDGIDGLRQYMTLAEQDRLNMQGAPEMSPRHFETLLPYAVALGVEKPWTEAFDRWLLAAAGGAAAAAYQPSWYQGDSFGPGSFSDTIGGFAGSMADTMTSSLPPPPKSSSSGFSSGGGFSGGGGGGGGGGGW
;
A
#
# COMPACT_ATOMS: atom_id res chain seq x y z
N MET A 1 2.97 -75.67 -42.11
CA MET A 1 3.04 -74.19 -41.99
C MET A 1 1.72 -73.55 -41.61
N LYS A 2 0.61 -73.76 -42.32
CA LYS A 2 -0.72 -73.14 -42.01
C LYS A 2 -1.26 -73.46 -40.59
N ARG A 3 -1.09 -74.70 -40.11
CA ARG A 3 -1.54 -75.10 -38.75
C ARG A 3 -0.66 -74.50 -37.61
N LEU A 4 0.62 -74.29 -37.85
CA LEU A 4 1.53 -73.62 -36.90
C LEU A 4 1.24 -72.11 -36.81
N LEU A 5 0.94 -71.46 -37.92
CA LEU A 5 0.54 -70.05 -37.97
C LEU A 5 -0.81 -69.81 -37.24
N ALA A 6 -1.78 -70.76 -37.44
CA ALA A 6 -3.07 -70.69 -36.75
C ALA A 6 -2.93 -70.88 -35.22
N ALA A 7 -2.05 -71.79 -34.75
CA ALA A 7 -1.78 -71.99 -33.35
C ALA A 7 -1.03 -70.77 -32.72
N LEU A 8 -0.10 -70.21 -33.49
CA LEU A 8 0.63 -68.98 -33.04
C LEU A 8 -0.29 -67.73 -32.94
N SER A 9 -1.23 -67.62 -33.95
CA SER A 9 -2.24 -66.56 -33.91
C SER A 9 -3.23 -66.74 -32.78
N PHE A 10 -3.61 -67.95 -32.43
CA PHE A 10 -4.51 -68.24 -31.32
C PHE A 10 -3.81 -67.92 -29.93
N VAL A 11 -2.53 -68.28 -29.77
CA VAL A 11 -1.75 -67.97 -28.59
C VAL A 11 -1.53 -66.45 -28.47
N LEU A 12 -1.31 -65.72 -29.57
CA LEU A 12 -1.20 -64.26 -29.55
C LEU A 12 -2.52 -63.58 -29.19
N ILE A 13 -3.68 -64.12 -29.65
CA ILE A 13 -4.99 -63.57 -29.27
C ILE A 13 -5.31 -63.84 -27.79
N VAL A 14 -4.94 -65.01 -27.26
CA VAL A 14 -5.13 -65.34 -25.86
C VAL A 14 -4.20 -64.50 -24.95
N LEU A 15 -2.97 -64.21 -25.39
CA LEU A 15 -2.05 -63.29 -24.70
C LEU A 15 -2.49 -61.82 -24.78
N ALA A 16 -3.11 -61.40 -25.90
CA ALA A 16 -3.68 -60.07 -26.03
C ALA A 16 -4.99 -59.87 -25.23
N ALA A 17 -5.72 -60.98 -24.93
CA ALA A 17 -6.93 -60.94 -24.10
C ALA A 17 -6.63 -60.91 -22.57
N SER A 18 -5.39 -61.12 -22.15
CA SER A 18 -4.95 -60.99 -20.76
C SER A 18 -4.35 -59.60 -20.45
N CYS A 19 -4.91 -58.52 -21.02
CA CYS A 19 -4.71 -57.18 -20.39
C CYS A 19 -5.28 -57.28 -18.97
N PRO A 20 -4.47 -57.14 -17.90
CA PRO A 20 -5.04 -57.00 -16.58
C PRO A 20 -5.96 -55.77 -16.65
N ALA A 21 -7.25 -55.96 -16.34
CA ALA A 21 -8.13 -54.82 -16.09
C ALA A 21 -7.41 -53.99 -15.02
N ALA A 22 -6.85 -52.87 -15.41
CA ALA A 22 -6.22 -51.96 -14.44
C ALA A 22 -7.34 -51.55 -13.51
N ALA A 23 -7.29 -52.01 -12.27
CA ALA A 23 -8.25 -51.60 -11.26
C ALA A 23 -8.18 -50.08 -11.14
N GLU A 24 -9.31 -49.46 -11.19
CA GLU A 24 -9.48 -48.01 -11.11
C GLU A 24 -9.73 -47.63 -9.65
N GLU A 25 -9.09 -46.55 -9.16
CA GLU A 25 -9.46 -46.00 -7.88
C GLU A 25 -10.80 -45.30 -8.05
N ILE A 26 -11.81 -45.82 -7.35
CA ILE A 26 -13.20 -45.38 -7.42
C ILE A 26 -13.82 -45.33 -6.03
N ILE A 27 -14.86 -44.54 -5.89
CA ILE A 27 -15.79 -44.60 -4.75
C ILE A 27 -16.92 -45.55 -5.18
N SER A 28 -16.94 -46.74 -4.59
CA SER A 28 -17.96 -47.75 -4.90
C SER A 28 -19.32 -47.38 -4.30
N SER A 29 -19.34 -46.74 -3.13
CA SER A 29 -20.56 -46.23 -2.49
C SER A 29 -20.27 -44.95 -1.70
N TYR A 30 -21.15 -43.96 -1.84
CA TYR A 30 -21.18 -42.77 -1.05
C TYR A 30 -22.56 -42.63 -0.41
N HIS A 31 -22.64 -42.79 0.92
CA HIS A 31 -23.88 -42.64 1.67
C HIS A 31 -23.77 -41.52 2.68
N SER A 32 -24.73 -40.58 2.67
CA SER A 32 -24.81 -39.48 3.64
C SER A 32 -26.09 -39.58 4.45
N VAL A 33 -25.95 -39.68 5.79
CA VAL A 33 -27.07 -39.56 6.74
C VAL A 33 -27.05 -38.15 7.28
N ILE A 34 -28.19 -37.45 7.16
CA ILE A 34 -28.34 -36.04 7.52
C ILE A 34 -29.52 -35.91 8.48
N ASP A 35 -29.23 -35.63 9.73
CA ASP A 35 -30.25 -35.35 10.75
C ASP A 35 -30.44 -33.84 10.88
N VAL A 36 -31.64 -33.35 10.60
CA VAL A 36 -32.02 -31.94 10.66
C VAL A 36 -32.66 -31.64 12.01
N ALA A 37 -31.95 -30.94 12.88
CA ALA A 37 -32.50 -30.48 14.14
C ALA A 37 -33.45 -29.31 13.96
N LYS A 38 -34.38 -29.11 14.91
CA LYS A 38 -35.36 -28.01 14.86
C LYS A 38 -34.73 -26.61 14.88
N ASP A 39 -33.55 -26.46 15.48
CA ASP A 39 -32.78 -25.22 15.51
C ASP A 39 -31.99 -24.95 14.20
N GLY A 40 -32.10 -25.84 13.20
CA GLY A 40 -31.44 -25.76 11.94
C GLY A 40 -30.00 -26.29 11.93
N THR A 41 -29.55 -26.90 13.02
CA THR A 41 -28.27 -27.63 13.06
C THR A 41 -28.42 -28.93 12.28
N LEU A 42 -27.45 -29.26 11.44
CA LEU A 42 -27.35 -30.54 10.75
C LEU A 42 -26.27 -31.38 11.41
N THR A 43 -26.59 -32.63 11.76
CA THR A 43 -25.61 -33.66 12.04
C THR A 43 -25.48 -34.55 10.79
N VAL A 44 -24.30 -34.59 10.22
CA VAL A 44 -24.04 -35.30 8.95
C VAL A 44 -23.03 -36.41 9.19
N THR A 45 -23.36 -37.63 8.78
CA THR A 45 -22.46 -38.76 8.73
C THR A 45 -22.29 -39.20 7.29
N GLU A 46 -21.10 -39.01 6.73
CA GLU A 46 -20.72 -39.48 5.40
C GLU A 46 -19.99 -40.81 5.50
N THR A 47 -20.51 -41.84 4.85
CA THR A 47 -19.87 -43.15 4.71
C THR A 47 -19.42 -43.33 3.26
N ILE A 48 -18.11 -43.42 3.07
CA ILE A 48 -17.46 -43.42 1.77
C ILE A 48 -16.69 -44.73 1.60
N THR A 49 -17.15 -45.61 0.71
CA THR A 49 -16.45 -46.83 0.38
C THR A 49 -15.60 -46.61 -0.84
N ALA A 50 -14.29 -46.70 -0.69
CA ALA A 50 -13.33 -46.42 -1.77
C ALA A 50 -12.42 -47.63 -2.05
N ASN A 51 -12.23 -47.94 -3.35
CA ASN A 51 -11.25 -48.94 -3.76
C ASN A 51 -9.86 -48.32 -3.88
N VAL A 52 -8.94 -48.78 -3.04
CA VAL A 52 -7.56 -48.30 -2.91
C VAL A 52 -6.61 -49.16 -3.73
N GLU A 53 -5.97 -48.56 -4.72
CA GLU A 53 -4.92 -49.19 -5.53
C GLU A 53 -3.52 -48.71 -5.19
N GLY A 54 -3.41 -47.70 -4.33
CA GLY A 54 -2.15 -47.11 -3.91
C GLY A 54 -1.52 -46.18 -4.96
N LYS A 55 -2.32 -45.67 -5.88
CA LYS A 55 -1.88 -44.70 -6.91
C LYS A 55 -2.07 -43.28 -6.43
N GLN A 56 -3.30 -42.85 -6.22
CA GLN A 56 -3.69 -41.56 -5.68
C GLN A 56 -4.09 -41.72 -4.21
N ILE A 57 -4.87 -42.73 -3.85
CA ILE A 57 -5.20 -43.05 -2.46
C ILE A 57 -4.07 -43.91 -1.88
N ARG A 58 -3.16 -43.29 -1.14
CA ARG A 58 -1.99 -43.97 -0.58
C ARG A 58 -2.04 -44.08 0.95
N ARG A 59 -2.49 -43.02 1.61
CA ARG A 59 -2.54 -42.92 3.09
C ARG A 59 -3.94 -42.74 3.62
N GLY A 60 -4.84 -42.28 2.77
CA GLY A 60 -6.22 -42.00 3.08
C GLY A 60 -6.90 -41.18 1.97
N ILE A 61 -8.09 -40.72 2.29
CA ILE A 61 -8.80 -39.74 1.47
C ILE A 61 -8.74 -38.37 2.14
N TYR A 62 -8.86 -37.33 1.38
CA TYR A 62 -9.18 -36.02 1.92
C TYR A 62 -10.59 -35.61 1.50
N ARG A 63 -11.26 -34.86 2.38
CA ARG A 63 -12.60 -34.34 2.19
C ARG A 63 -12.57 -32.82 2.37
N ASP A 64 -12.96 -32.09 1.34
CA ASP A 64 -13.11 -30.65 1.38
C ASP A 64 -14.54 -30.29 1.77
N PHE A 65 -14.68 -29.45 2.79
CA PHE A 65 -15.95 -28.92 3.23
C PHE A 65 -15.96 -27.40 3.11
N PRO A 66 -16.74 -26.82 2.16
CA PRO A 66 -16.84 -25.37 2.03
C PRO A 66 -17.59 -24.79 3.22
N LEU A 67 -16.96 -23.83 3.90
CA LEU A 67 -17.58 -23.10 5.02
C LEU A 67 -18.20 -21.78 4.57
N THR A 68 -17.88 -21.32 3.37
CA THR A 68 -18.37 -20.06 2.83
C THR A 68 -19.24 -20.34 1.61
N PHE A 69 -20.43 -19.74 1.56
CA PHE A 69 -21.36 -19.86 0.46
C PHE A 69 -22.18 -18.57 0.28
N ILE A 70 -22.85 -18.43 -0.87
CA ILE A 70 -23.73 -17.29 -1.17
C ILE A 70 -25.15 -17.64 -0.77
N ASP A 71 -25.77 -16.82 0.07
CA ASP A 71 -27.18 -16.98 0.47
C ASP A 71 -28.13 -16.58 -0.70
N PRO A 72 -29.44 -16.89 -0.62
CA PRO A 72 -30.40 -16.48 -1.65
C PRO A 72 -30.51 -14.97 -1.89
N ASN A 73 -30.01 -14.15 -0.98
CA ASN A 73 -29.98 -12.69 -1.09
C ASN A 73 -28.66 -12.17 -1.71
N GLY A 74 -27.76 -13.08 -2.16
CA GLY A 74 -26.48 -12.74 -2.75
C GLY A 74 -25.42 -12.34 -1.71
N ARG A 75 -25.60 -12.64 -0.42
CA ARG A 75 -24.64 -12.30 0.63
C ARG A 75 -23.72 -13.49 0.92
N ARG A 76 -22.46 -13.21 1.10
CA ARG A 76 -21.48 -14.20 1.55
C ARG A 76 -21.70 -14.51 3.02
N VAL A 77 -21.97 -15.78 3.34
CA VAL A 77 -22.22 -16.26 4.69
C VAL A 77 -21.27 -17.40 5.04
N ARG A 78 -20.89 -17.49 6.32
CA ARG A 78 -20.02 -18.54 6.80
C ARG A 78 -20.80 -19.52 7.67
N ALA A 79 -20.78 -20.80 7.27
CA ALA A 79 -21.35 -21.90 8.04
C ALA A 79 -20.58 -22.17 9.34
N ASP A 80 -21.27 -22.70 10.34
CA ASP A 80 -20.64 -23.33 11.49
C ASP A 80 -20.19 -24.74 11.11
N PHE A 81 -19.07 -25.20 11.66
CA PHE A 81 -18.57 -26.55 11.40
C PHE A 81 -17.85 -27.09 12.64
N LYS A 82 -18.18 -28.32 13.02
CA LYS A 82 -17.52 -29.01 14.10
C LYS A 82 -17.36 -30.48 13.70
N LEU A 83 -16.13 -30.93 13.50
CA LEU A 83 -15.82 -32.33 13.27
C LEU A 83 -16.06 -33.12 14.55
N VAL A 84 -16.84 -34.22 14.47
CA VAL A 84 -17.21 -35.05 15.59
C VAL A 84 -16.34 -36.31 15.62
N SER A 85 -16.30 -37.09 14.54
CA SER A 85 -15.47 -38.30 14.44
C SER A 85 -14.99 -38.55 13.02
N VAL A 86 -13.87 -39.27 12.93
CA VAL A 86 -13.37 -39.89 11.70
C VAL A 86 -13.03 -41.32 11.99
N GLU A 87 -13.63 -42.25 11.22
CA GLU A 87 -13.44 -43.68 11.37
C GLU A 87 -13.05 -44.30 10.05
N ARG A 88 -12.33 -45.43 10.10
CA ARG A 88 -12.01 -46.26 8.94
C ARG A 88 -12.23 -47.73 9.30
N ASP A 89 -12.97 -48.41 8.43
CA ASP A 89 -13.28 -49.84 8.60
C ASP A 89 -13.93 -50.19 9.98
N GLY A 90 -14.66 -49.20 10.56
CA GLY A 90 -15.34 -49.31 11.85
C GLY A 90 -14.47 -49.01 13.08
N GLU A 91 -13.22 -48.59 12.88
CA GLU A 91 -12.32 -48.17 13.95
C GLU A 91 -12.00 -46.69 13.85
N GLN A 92 -11.73 -46.03 14.99
CA GLN A 92 -11.36 -44.62 15.02
C GLN A 92 -10.05 -44.40 14.27
N GLU A 93 -10.04 -43.44 13.31
CA GLU A 93 -8.90 -43.16 12.46
C GLU A 93 -8.23 -41.85 12.86
N GLU A 94 -6.91 -41.79 12.75
CA GLU A 94 -6.17 -40.53 12.83
C GLU A 94 -6.56 -39.60 11.70
N TYR A 95 -6.64 -38.31 12.00
CA TYR A 95 -6.96 -37.29 11.01
C TYR A 95 -6.21 -36.00 11.29
N ARG A 96 -6.08 -35.18 10.27
CA ARG A 96 -5.66 -33.80 10.40
C ARG A 96 -6.58 -32.89 9.59
N THR A 97 -6.71 -31.65 10.04
CA THR A 97 -7.49 -30.63 9.34
C THR A 97 -6.57 -29.52 8.85
N GLU A 98 -6.92 -28.94 7.70
CA GLU A 98 -6.22 -27.84 7.09
C GLU A 98 -7.26 -26.80 6.65
N SER A 99 -7.04 -25.52 6.98
CA SER A 99 -7.87 -24.43 6.45
C SER A 99 -7.54 -24.20 5.00
N ILE A 100 -8.54 -24.23 4.13
CA ILE A 100 -8.45 -23.87 2.71
C ILE A 100 -9.21 -22.56 2.48
N SER A 101 -9.05 -21.92 1.31
CA SER A 101 -9.58 -20.58 1.02
C SER A 101 -11.04 -20.37 1.43
N ASP A 102 -11.91 -21.32 1.10
CA ASP A 102 -13.34 -21.21 1.39
C ASP A 102 -13.87 -22.21 2.40
N GLY A 103 -12.98 -22.97 3.08
CA GLY A 103 -13.44 -24.03 3.94
C GLY A 103 -12.38 -24.73 4.76
N ILE A 104 -12.64 -26.02 4.99
CA ILE A 104 -11.76 -26.90 5.73
C ILE A 104 -11.54 -28.19 4.92
N ARG A 105 -10.29 -28.65 4.88
CA ARG A 105 -9.91 -29.95 4.35
C ARG A 105 -9.65 -30.90 5.49
N ILE A 106 -10.27 -32.06 5.47
CA ILE A 106 -10.09 -33.14 6.43
C ILE A 106 -9.34 -34.27 5.73
N TYR A 107 -8.13 -34.57 6.19
CA TYR A 107 -7.36 -35.72 5.74
C TYR A 107 -7.60 -36.87 6.72
N THR A 108 -8.03 -38.03 6.20
CA THR A 108 -8.15 -39.26 6.98
C THR A 108 -6.86 -40.06 6.86
N GLY A 109 -6.38 -40.65 7.96
CA GLY A 109 -5.18 -41.49 7.98
C GLY A 109 -3.94 -40.77 8.49
N ASN A 110 -2.87 -41.54 8.66
CA ASN A 110 -1.59 -41.11 9.17
C ASN A 110 -0.58 -40.90 8.04
N ALA A 111 0.21 -39.82 8.08
CA ALA A 111 1.20 -39.49 7.05
C ALA A 111 2.33 -40.55 6.90
N GLU A 112 2.59 -41.31 7.92
CA GLU A 112 3.66 -42.33 7.94
C GLU A 112 3.16 -43.73 7.57
N VAL A 113 1.82 -43.94 7.40
CA VAL A 113 1.22 -45.24 7.16
C VAL A 113 0.59 -45.29 5.77
N PHE A 114 0.98 -46.29 4.97
CA PHE A 114 0.34 -46.56 3.70
C PHE A 114 -0.84 -47.55 3.90
N LEU A 115 -1.95 -47.25 3.23
CA LEU A 115 -3.10 -48.14 3.24
C LEU A 115 -2.81 -49.44 2.43
N PRO A 116 -3.32 -50.60 2.91
CA PRO A 116 -3.39 -51.79 2.08
C PRO A 116 -4.25 -51.54 0.86
N ARG A 117 -3.97 -52.29 -0.24
CA ARG A 117 -4.86 -52.27 -1.41
C ARG A 117 -6.15 -53.04 -1.09
N GLY A 118 -7.23 -52.53 -1.65
CA GLY A 118 -8.55 -53.10 -1.47
C GLY A 118 -9.61 -52.08 -1.14
N GLU A 119 -10.76 -52.53 -0.76
CA GLU A 119 -11.88 -51.68 -0.40
C GLU A 119 -11.75 -51.24 1.08
N HIS A 120 -11.91 -49.93 1.33
CA HIS A 120 -11.90 -49.32 2.63
C HIS A 120 -13.12 -48.43 2.83
N ILE A 121 -13.69 -48.42 4.05
CA ILE A 121 -14.86 -47.64 4.43
C ILE A 121 -14.40 -46.51 5.32
N PHE A 122 -14.52 -45.28 4.83
CA PHE A 122 -14.24 -44.05 5.57
C PHE A 122 -15.56 -43.46 6.06
N GLN A 123 -15.66 -43.18 7.35
CA GLN A 123 -16.82 -42.53 7.96
C GLN A 123 -16.40 -41.21 8.58
N ILE A 124 -17.07 -40.11 8.21
CA ILE A 124 -16.79 -38.76 8.71
C ILE A 124 -18.09 -38.20 9.27
N THR A 125 -18.12 -37.89 10.56
CA THR A 125 -19.28 -37.27 11.23
C THR A 125 -18.95 -35.85 11.63
N TYR A 126 -19.85 -34.93 11.33
CA TYR A 126 -19.71 -33.51 11.67
C TYR A 126 -21.04 -32.84 11.94
N GLU A 127 -21.02 -31.75 12.71
CA GLU A 127 -22.13 -30.84 12.92
C GLU A 127 -21.92 -29.57 12.13
N THR A 128 -22.97 -29.04 11.47
CA THR A 128 -22.91 -27.78 10.73
C THR A 128 -24.19 -26.98 10.92
N GLY A 129 -24.10 -25.66 10.96
CA GLY A 129 -25.23 -24.74 11.09
C GLY A 129 -25.31 -23.77 9.92
N ARG A 130 -26.39 -22.97 9.87
CA ARG A 130 -26.67 -21.97 8.82
C ARG A 130 -26.87 -22.56 7.43
N GLN A 131 -27.29 -23.79 7.31
CA GLN A 131 -27.50 -24.47 6.04
C GLN A 131 -28.96 -24.38 5.55
N ILE A 132 -29.90 -24.00 6.44
CA ILE A 132 -31.30 -23.82 6.10
C ILE A 132 -31.53 -22.43 5.48
N ARG A 133 -32.22 -22.39 4.35
CA ARG A 133 -32.65 -21.19 3.66
C ARG A 133 -34.06 -20.82 4.09
N PHE A 134 -34.25 -19.61 4.61
CA PHE A 134 -35.53 -19.11 5.09
C PHE A 134 -36.16 -18.17 4.06
N PHE A 135 -37.10 -18.68 3.23
CA PHE A 135 -37.90 -17.87 2.33
C PHE A 135 -39.14 -17.33 3.03
N ASN A 136 -39.92 -16.47 2.38
CA ASN A 136 -41.12 -15.87 2.96
C ASN A 136 -42.23 -16.92 3.16
N ASP A 137 -42.35 -17.87 2.23
CA ASP A 137 -43.42 -18.86 2.13
C ASP A 137 -43.03 -20.28 2.57
N HIS A 138 -41.74 -20.56 2.68
CA HIS A 138 -41.22 -21.88 3.05
C HIS A 138 -39.82 -21.78 3.66
N ASP A 139 -39.39 -22.90 4.23
CA ASP A 139 -38.00 -23.13 4.61
C ASP A 139 -37.42 -24.18 3.67
N GLU A 140 -36.12 -24.14 3.36
CA GLU A 140 -35.48 -25.06 2.40
C GLU A 140 -34.13 -25.56 2.90
N LEU A 141 -33.94 -26.87 2.85
CA LEU A 141 -32.62 -27.47 2.90
C LEU A 141 -32.12 -27.65 1.47
N TYR A 142 -31.05 -26.92 1.10
CA TYR A 142 -30.38 -27.06 -0.21
C TYR A 142 -28.96 -27.54 0.04
N TRP A 143 -28.70 -28.82 -0.24
CA TRP A 143 -27.52 -29.52 0.24
C TRP A 143 -26.78 -30.28 -0.87
N ASN A 144 -25.47 -30.05 -0.98
CA ASN A 144 -24.58 -30.84 -1.83
C ASN A 144 -24.15 -32.10 -1.07
N VAL A 145 -24.75 -33.22 -1.36
CA VAL A 145 -24.50 -34.51 -0.69
C VAL A 145 -23.04 -34.93 -0.86
N THR A 146 -22.59 -35.05 -2.12
CA THR A 146 -21.22 -35.47 -2.41
C THR A 146 -20.28 -34.29 -2.62
N GLY A 147 -20.81 -33.16 -3.11
CA GLY A 147 -20.02 -32.10 -3.71
C GLY A 147 -19.56 -32.45 -5.13
N THR A 148 -19.05 -31.46 -5.85
CA THR A 148 -18.66 -31.60 -7.27
C THR A 148 -17.14 -31.64 -7.48
N GLY A 149 -16.33 -31.68 -6.41
CA GLY A 149 -14.86 -31.64 -6.47
C GLY A 149 -14.16 -33.00 -6.30
N TRP A 150 -14.87 -34.13 -6.39
CA TRP A 150 -14.25 -35.43 -6.27
C TRP A 150 -13.35 -35.76 -7.47
N ALA A 151 -12.13 -36.18 -7.18
CA ALA A 151 -11.18 -36.64 -8.21
C ALA A 151 -11.54 -38.02 -8.78
N PHE A 152 -12.35 -38.79 -8.06
CA PHE A 152 -12.75 -40.14 -8.38
C PHE A 152 -14.20 -40.19 -8.85
N PRO A 153 -14.55 -41.12 -9.75
CA PRO A 153 -15.94 -41.40 -10.05
C PRO A 153 -16.63 -42.06 -8.84
N ILE A 154 -17.94 -41.84 -8.71
CA ILE A 154 -18.78 -42.41 -7.65
C ILE A 154 -19.80 -43.34 -8.34
N GLU A 155 -19.76 -44.64 -8.03
CA GLU A 155 -20.67 -45.60 -8.65
C GLU A 155 -22.11 -45.38 -8.20
N GLU A 156 -22.32 -45.21 -6.90
CA GLU A 156 -23.62 -44.94 -6.30
C GLU A 156 -23.49 -43.86 -5.21
N ALA A 157 -24.30 -42.82 -5.29
CA ALA A 157 -24.45 -41.83 -4.26
C ALA A 157 -25.87 -41.84 -3.71
N THR A 158 -25.99 -41.95 -2.37
CA THR A 158 -27.27 -41.99 -1.66
C THR A 158 -27.26 -40.99 -0.49
N ALA A 159 -28.44 -40.49 -0.15
CA ALA A 159 -28.61 -39.70 1.06
C ALA A 159 -29.91 -40.06 1.78
N THR A 160 -29.85 -40.14 3.11
CA THR A 160 -31.02 -40.24 3.97
C THR A 160 -31.10 -38.98 4.81
N VAL A 161 -32.22 -38.26 4.72
CA VAL A 161 -32.45 -37.03 5.50
C VAL A 161 -33.59 -37.25 6.46
N THR A 162 -33.29 -37.18 7.76
CA THR A 162 -34.26 -37.22 8.83
C THR A 162 -34.73 -35.79 9.12
N LEU A 163 -36.03 -35.54 8.99
CA LEU A 163 -36.65 -34.25 9.28
C LEU A 163 -37.06 -34.17 10.75
N PRO A 164 -37.20 -32.95 11.32
CA PRO A 164 -37.71 -32.79 12.68
C PRO A 164 -39.10 -33.43 12.86
N ASP A 165 -39.39 -33.89 14.07
CA ASP A 165 -40.63 -34.57 14.40
C ASP A 165 -41.88 -33.87 13.87
N GLY A 166 -42.71 -34.59 13.11
CA GLY A 166 -43.95 -34.09 12.53
C GLY A 166 -43.82 -33.18 11.31
N VAL A 167 -42.60 -32.98 10.82
CA VAL A 167 -42.35 -32.21 9.60
C VAL A 167 -42.40 -33.15 8.38
N VAL A 168 -43.16 -32.77 7.36
CA VAL A 168 -43.28 -33.48 6.06
C VAL A 168 -42.82 -32.56 4.96
N ALA A 169 -42.05 -33.06 3.99
CA ALA A 169 -41.57 -32.28 2.88
C ALA A 169 -42.74 -31.84 1.97
N GLN A 170 -42.73 -30.58 1.52
CA GLN A 170 -43.71 -30.07 0.54
C GLN A 170 -43.31 -30.39 -0.89
N ALA A 171 -41.99 -30.40 -1.17
CA ALA A 171 -41.45 -30.75 -2.47
C ALA A 171 -40.01 -31.25 -2.32
N LEU A 172 -39.64 -32.16 -3.18
CA LEU A 172 -38.29 -32.74 -3.28
C LEU A 172 -37.73 -32.45 -4.66
N ASP A 173 -36.48 -32.04 -4.73
CA ASP A 173 -35.78 -31.88 -5.98
C ASP A 173 -34.34 -32.40 -5.89
N VAL A 174 -33.79 -32.80 -7.02
CA VAL A 174 -32.46 -33.38 -7.16
C VAL A 174 -31.72 -32.73 -8.32
N PHE A 175 -30.42 -32.55 -8.17
CA PHE A 175 -29.55 -32.08 -9.24
C PHE A 175 -28.30 -32.94 -9.29
N THR A 176 -27.91 -33.35 -10.51
CA THR A 176 -26.72 -34.17 -10.76
C THR A 176 -25.85 -33.55 -11.84
N GLY A 177 -24.54 -33.75 -11.72
CA GLY A 177 -23.56 -33.30 -12.71
C GLY A 177 -22.48 -32.43 -12.11
N GLY A 178 -21.73 -31.74 -12.95
CA GLY A 178 -20.69 -30.78 -12.56
C GLY A 178 -21.29 -29.49 -12.01
N TYR A 179 -20.44 -28.60 -11.53
CA TYR A 179 -20.88 -27.31 -10.97
C TYR A 179 -21.80 -26.54 -11.96
N GLY A 180 -22.96 -26.11 -11.48
CA GLY A 180 -23.99 -25.41 -12.28
C GLY A 180 -24.84 -26.31 -13.19
N ALA A 181 -24.64 -27.60 -13.18
CA ALA A 181 -25.47 -28.53 -13.95
C ALA A 181 -26.86 -28.74 -13.31
N THR A 182 -27.87 -29.00 -14.15
CA THR A 182 -29.26 -29.21 -13.73
C THR A 182 -29.77 -30.60 -14.07
N GLY A 183 -28.87 -31.58 -14.17
CA GLY A 183 -29.23 -32.99 -14.45
C GLY A 183 -30.17 -33.54 -13.37
N LYS A 184 -31.01 -34.52 -13.76
CA LYS A 184 -32.01 -35.14 -12.86
C LYS A 184 -31.80 -36.66 -12.74
N ASP A 185 -30.55 -37.11 -12.80
CA ASP A 185 -30.19 -38.52 -12.74
C ASP A 185 -30.16 -39.06 -11.28
N ALA A 186 -31.21 -38.77 -10.53
CA ALA A 186 -31.43 -39.29 -9.20
C ALA A 186 -32.94 -39.39 -8.92
N ARG A 187 -33.30 -40.21 -7.96
CA ARG A 187 -34.67 -40.37 -7.46
C ARG A 187 -34.76 -39.90 -6.00
N ALA A 188 -35.91 -39.40 -5.60
CA ALA A 188 -36.24 -39.03 -4.24
C ALA A 188 -37.51 -39.74 -3.80
N VAL A 189 -37.56 -40.26 -2.57
CA VAL A 189 -38.72 -40.90 -1.97
C VAL A 189 -38.79 -40.45 -0.54
N GLU A 190 -39.96 -40.08 -0.04
CA GLU A 190 -40.23 -39.78 1.37
C GLU A 190 -41.09 -40.88 1.99
N GLU A 191 -40.64 -41.43 3.10
CA GLU A 191 -41.35 -42.46 3.87
C GLU A 191 -41.11 -42.27 5.37
N GLY A 192 -42.19 -42.11 6.14
CA GLY A 192 -42.12 -42.13 7.61
C GLY A 192 -41.37 -40.96 8.25
N GLY A 193 -41.21 -39.81 7.59
CA GLY A 193 -40.44 -38.64 8.07
C GLY A 193 -38.96 -38.68 7.68
N GLU A 194 -38.55 -39.68 6.92
CA GLU A 194 -37.24 -39.75 6.27
C GLU A 194 -37.36 -39.54 4.78
N VAL A 195 -36.42 -38.82 4.21
CA VAL A 195 -36.34 -38.59 2.76
C VAL A 195 -35.09 -39.27 2.24
N PHE A 196 -35.30 -40.23 1.33
CA PHE A 196 -34.24 -41.01 0.70
C PHE A 196 -33.96 -40.52 -0.70
N PHE A 197 -32.70 -40.32 -1.02
CA PHE A 197 -32.21 -39.96 -2.37
C PHE A 197 -31.20 -40.98 -2.86
N ALA A 198 -31.24 -41.30 -4.18
CA ALA A 198 -30.27 -42.19 -4.79
C ALA A 198 -30.04 -41.79 -6.24
N THR A 199 -28.78 -41.80 -6.67
CA THR A 199 -28.42 -41.60 -8.08
C THR A 199 -28.88 -42.78 -8.92
N THR A 200 -29.24 -42.53 -10.17
CA THR A 200 -29.68 -43.55 -11.14
C THR A 200 -28.58 -43.92 -12.15
N ARG A 201 -27.45 -43.25 -12.08
CA ARG A 201 -26.24 -43.53 -12.84
C ARG A 201 -24.99 -43.20 -12.02
N ARG A 202 -23.87 -43.78 -12.46
CA ARG A 202 -22.54 -43.40 -11.97
C ARG A 202 -22.28 -41.90 -12.18
N LEU A 203 -21.73 -41.25 -11.18
CA LEU A 203 -21.20 -39.88 -11.28
C LEU A 203 -19.75 -39.93 -11.76
N ARG A 204 -19.40 -39.09 -12.73
CA ARG A 204 -18.03 -38.97 -13.23
C ARG A 204 -17.20 -38.13 -12.28
N PRO A 205 -15.85 -38.12 -12.38
CA PRO A 205 -15.03 -37.17 -11.69
C PRO A 205 -15.56 -35.75 -11.88
N GLN A 206 -15.60 -34.96 -10.81
CA GLN A 206 -16.14 -33.60 -10.74
C GLN A 206 -17.67 -33.49 -10.99
N GLU A 207 -18.41 -34.59 -10.97
CA GLU A 207 -19.86 -34.57 -10.85
C GLU A 207 -20.30 -34.87 -9.41
N GLY A 208 -21.45 -34.33 -9.01
CA GLY A 208 -22.02 -34.53 -7.68
C GLY A 208 -23.54 -34.69 -7.68
N LEU A 209 -24.05 -35.07 -6.50
CA LEU A 209 -25.48 -35.08 -6.14
C LEU A 209 -25.78 -33.92 -5.22
N THR A 210 -26.74 -33.09 -5.60
CA THR A 210 -27.31 -32.00 -4.79
C THR A 210 -28.79 -32.27 -4.59
N ILE A 211 -29.29 -32.07 -3.38
CA ILE A 211 -30.69 -32.25 -3.01
C ILE A 211 -31.31 -30.92 -2.57
N ALA A 212 -32.60 -30.76 -2.82
CA ALA A 212 -33.38 -29.65 -2.29
C ALA A 212 -34.68 -30.20 -1.66
N ILE A 213 -34.89 -29.85 -0.41
CA ILE A 213 -36.09 -30.25 0.36
C ILE A 213 -36.81 -28.97 0.79
N LYS A 214 -38.00 -28.77 0.23
CA LYS A 214 -38.87 -27.67 0.61
C LYS A 214 -39.72 -28.09 1.80
N LEU A 215 -39.65 -27.31 2.89
CA LEU A 215 -40.35 -27.56 4.14
C LEU A 215 -41.42 -26.49 4.37
N PRO A 216 -42.52 -26.82 5.10
CA PRO A 216 -43.48 -25.83 5.53
C PRO A 216 -42.82 -24.69 6.29
N LYS A 217 -43.31 -23.47 6.10
CA LYS A 217 -42.78 -22.29 6.82
C LYS A 217 -42.90 -22.45 8.32
N GLY A 218 -41.80 -22.24 9.05
CA GLY A 218 -41.73 -22.37 10.50
C GLY A 218 -41.47 -23.82 10.97
N SER A 219 -41.15 -24.74 10.07
CA SER A 219 -40.69 -26.10 10.43
C SER A 219 -39.36 -26.07 11.17
N ILE A 220 -38.52 -25.11 10.85
CA ILE A 220 -37.22 -24.87 11.48
C ILE A 220 -37.27 -23.52 12.21
N ASP A 221 -36.72 -23.49 13.43
CA ASP A 221 -36.66 -22.28 14.23
C ASP A 221 -35.77 -21.22 13.55
N GLN A 222 -36.33 -20.03 13.39
CA GLN A 222 -35.55 -18.94 12.83
C GLN A 222 -34.50 -18.44 13.84
N PRO A 223 -33.28 -18.08 13.39
CA PRO A 223 -32.25 -17.59 14.27
C PRO A 223 -32.71 -16.32 15.00
N SER A 224 -32.44 -16.26 16.30
CA SER A 224 -32.76 -15.09 17.14
C SER A 224 -32.02 -13.84 16.67
N ALA A 225 -32.53 -12.64 16.99
CA ALA A 225 -31.88 -11.37 16.65
C ALA A 225 -30.44 -11.29 17.21
N SER A 226 -30.19 -11.83 18.40
CA SER A 226 -28.84 -11.91 18.97
C SER A 226 -27.91 -12.79 18.14
N GLN A 227 -28.40 -13.92 17.67
CA GLN A 227 -27.63 -14.84 16.83
C GLN A 227 -27.34 -14.26 15.44
N GLN A 228 -28.33 -13.57 14.84
CA GLN A 228 -28.12 -12.84 13.60
C GLN A 228 -27.06 -11.75 13.74
N ASN A 229 -27.04 -10.99 14.84
CA ASN A 229 -26.01 -9.97 15.10
C ASN A 229 -24.61 -10.58 15.25
N ILE A 230 -24.49 -11.74 15.95
CA ILE A 230 -23.20 -12.44 16.09
C ILE A 230 -22.73 -12.94 14.72
N TRP A 231 -23.61 -13.50 13.92
CA TRP A 231 -23.30 -13.95 12.57
C TRP A 231 -22.90 -12.79 11.67
N TRP A 232 -23.63 -11.67 11.73
CA TRP A 232 -23.29 -10.47 10.98
C TRP A 232 -21.89 -9.96 11.36
N LEU A 233 -21.59 -9.88 12.66
CA LEU A 233 -20.28 -9.45 13.12
C LEU A 233 -19.17 -10.39 12.64
N ARG A 234 -19.40 -11.70 12.66
CA ARG A 234 -18.44 -12.70 12.19
C ARG A 234 -18.21 -12.61 10.68
N ASP A 235 -19.28 -12.50 9.91
CA ASP A 235 -19.20 -12.42 8.46
C ASP A 235 -18.53 -11.11 7.97
N HIS A 236 -18.67 -10.01 8.75
CA HIS A 236 -18.07 -8.71 8.42
C HIS A 236 -16.87 -8.34 9.31
N LEU A 237 -16.26 -9.32 9.99
CA LEU A 237 -15.21 -9.07 10.96
C LEU A 237 -14.01 -8.34 10.36
N ALA A 238 -13.61 -8.68 9.14
CA ALA A 238 -12.56 -7.99 8.41
C ALA A 238 -12.85 -6.49 8.24
N LEU A 239 -14.06 -6.17 7.80
CA LEU A 239 -14.50 -4.78 7.60
C LEU A 239 -14.58 -4.02 8.92
N VAL A 240 -15.09 -4.65 9.98
CA VAL A 240 -15.17 -4.05 11.32
C VAL A 240 -13.77 -3.74 11.86
N ILE A 241 -12.82 -4.67 11.75
CA ILE A 241 -11.43 -4.45 12.18
C ILE A 241 -10.78 -3.32 11.37
N ALA A 242 -10.89 -3.34 10.05
CA ALA A 242 -10.31 -2.33 9.18
C ALA A 242 -10.95 -0.94 9.40
N GLY A 243 -12.27 -0.89 9.54
CA GLY A 243 -13.02 0.35 9.82
C GLY A 243 -12.67 0.92 11.20
N ALA A 244 -12.64 0.09 12.23
CA ALA A 244 -12.21 0.50 13.57
C ALA A 244 -10.75 0.99 13.56
N GLY A 245 -9.86 0.30 12.85
CA GLY A 245 -8.48 0.71 12.64
C GLY A 245 -8.38 2.09 12.00
N LEU A 246 -9.13 2.32 10.92
CA LEU A 246 -9.18 3.62 10.25
C LEU A 246 -9.64 4.74 11.19
N VAL A 247 -10.70 4.50 11.97
CA VAL A 247 -11.22 5.47 12.94
C VAL A 247 -10.17 5.77 14.02
N VAL A 248 -9.57 4.74 14.63
CA VAL A 248 -8.56 4.89 15.68
C VAL A 248 -7.34 5.67 15.17
N VAL A 249 -6.81 5.31 14.00
CA VAL A 249 -5.66 5.99 13.39
C VAL A 249 -6.00 7.44 13.06
N SER A 250 -7.20 7.70 12.51
CA SER A 250 -7.66 9.05 12.18
C SER A 250 -7.84 9.92 13.42
N LEU A 251 -8.43 9.39 14.49
CA LEU A 251 -8.59 10.09 15.77
C LEU A 251 -7.25 10.38 16.44
N TYR A 252 -6.33 9.39 16.41
CA TYR A 252 -4.96 9.59 16.94
C TYR A 252 -4.26 10.74 16.22
N TYR A 253 -4.20 10.70 14.89
CA TYR A 253 -3.55 11.74 14.11
C TYR A 253 -4.27 13.09 14.21
N GLY A 254 -5.60 13.11 14.19
CA GLY A 254 -6.38 14.33 14.36
C GLY A 254 -6.09 15.00 15.69
N ARG A 255 -6.07 14.23 16.80
CA ARG A 255 -5.69 14.72 18.11
C ARG A 255 -4.22 15.21 18.16
N ALA A 256 -3.30 14.42 17.61
CA ALA A 256 -1.88 14.78 17.55
C ALA A 256 -1.67 16.09 16.77
N TRP A 257 -2.34 16.24 15.64
CA TRP A 257 -2.28 17.44 14.81
C TRP A 257 -2.81 18.67 15.54
N LEU A 258 -3.93 18.56 16.26
CA LEU A 258 -4.48 19.66 17.06
C LEU A 258 -3.51 20.09 18.19
N LEU A 259 -2.73 19.15 18.75
CA LEU A 259 -1.80 19.40 19.84
C LEU A 259 -0.45 19.99 19.39
N VAL A 260 0.10 19.46 18.29
CA VAL A 260 1.50 19.73 17.89
C VAL A 260 1.69 20.07 16.42
N GLY A 261 0.74 19.78 15.55
CA GLY A 261 0.84 19.96 14.10
C GLY A 261 0.22 21.25 13.58
N ARG A 262 -0.54 21.96 14.40
CA ARG A 262 -1.18 23.21 14.00
C ARG A 262 -0.18 24.36 14.02
N ASP A 263 -0.09 25.10 12.91
CA ASP A 263 0.75 26.29 12.83
C ASP A 263 0.29 27.35 13.86
N PRO A 264 1.21 27.99 14.59
CA PRO A 264 0.89 29.14 15.42
C PRO A 264 0.23 30.25 14.62
N ALA A 265 -0.55 31.10 15.28
CA ALA A 265 -1.14 32.28 14.66
C ALA A 265 -0.02 33.16 14.07
N ARG A 266 -0.19 33.61 12.83
CA ARG A 266 0.74 34.53 12.19
C ARG A 266 0.63 35.91 12.83
N GLY A 267 1.79 36.57 12.98
CA GLY A 267 1.86 37.96 13.37
C GLY A 267 1.54 38.94 12.23
N VAL A 268 1.67 40.22 12.49
CA VAL A 268 1.53 41.27 11.46
C VAL A 268 2.81 41.30 10.62
N MET A 269 2.69 41.07 9.33
CA MET A 269 3.79 41.18 8.38
C MET A 269 3.98 42.64 8.01
N VAL A 270 5.16 43.19 8.32
CA VAL A 270 5.55 44.56 7.95
C VAL A 270 6.80 44.49 7.08
N PRO A 271 6.84 45.20 5.93
CA PRO A 271 8.06 45.30 5.13
C PRO A 271 9.22 45.82 5.99
N ARG A 272 10.40 45.20 5.90
CA ARG A 272 11.58 45.58 6.65
C ARG A 272 12.84 45.50 5.78
N TRP A 273 13.74 46.46 5.95
CA TRP A 273 14.98 46.60 5.16
C TRP A 273 16.22 45.97 5.79
N ASP A 274 16.07 45.36 6.96
CA ASP A 274 17.11 44.66 7.68
C ASP A 274 16.63 43.22 8.02
N PRO A 275 17.53 42.25 8.00
CA PRO A 275 17.19 40.88 8.41
C PRO A 275 16.82 40.87 9.91
N PRO A 276 16.00 39.91 10.37
CA PRO A 276 15.78 39.70 11.80
C PRO A 276 17.09 39.43 12.54
N ASP A 277 17.21 39.97 13.77
CA ASP A 277 18.45 39.92 14.56
C ASP A 277 18.97 38.46 14.74
N GLY A 278 20.27 38.31 14.53
CA GLY A 278 20.99 37.04 14.75
C GLY A 278 20.69 35.94 13.73
N ILE A 279 20.10 36.28 12.59
CA ILE A 279 19.80 35.32 11.54
C ILE A 279 20.72 35.50 10.34
N SER A 280 21.51 34.46 10.00
CA SER A 280 22.34 34.42 8.79
C SER A 280 21.50 34.14 7.55
N PRO A 281 21.98 34.47 6.33
CA PRO A 281 21.29 34.14 5.10
C PRO A 281 20.99 32.63 4.95
N ALA A 282 21.92 31.77 5.34
CA ALA A 282 21.72 30.32 5.35
C ALA A 282 20.57 29.91 6.28
N LEU A 283 20.49 30.52 7.47
CA LEU A 283 19.44 30.26 8.42
C LEU A 283 18.08 30.79 7.96
N VAL A 284 18.06 31.92 7.23
CA VAL A 284 16.84 32.43 6.58
C VAL A 284 16.28 31.40 5.62
N ASN A 285 17.11 30.83 4.74
CA ASN A 285 16.68 29.78 3.82
C ASN A 285 16.16 28.54 4.56
N TYR A 286 16.85 28.10 5.62
CA TYR A 286 16.46 26.96 6.45
C TYR A 286 15.10 27.17 7.14
N ILE A 287 14.84 28.36 7.66
CA ILE A 287 13.56 28.70 8.32
C ILE A 287 12.45 28.80 7.30
N ASP A 288 12.67 29.52 6.18
CA ASP A 288 11.69 29.72 5.12
C ASP A 288 11.21 28.39 4.49
N ASN A 289 12.12 27.44 4.34
CA ASN A 289 11.81 26.10 3.81
C ASN A 289 11.38 25.09 4.87
N LYS A 290 11.25 25.49 6.15
CA LYS A 290 10.93 24.57 7.26
C LYS A 290 11.94 23.41 7.36
N GLY A 291 13.20 23.68 7.06
CA GLY A 291 14.31 22.73 6.94
C GLY A 291 15.08 22.95 5.65
N PHE A 292 15.96 22.03 5.27
CA PHE A 292 16.65 22.12 3.99
C PHE A 292 15.73 21.75 2.82
N SER A 293 15.74 22.55 1.76
CA SER A 293 15.12 22.29 0.47
C SER A 293 16.20 21.98 -0.56
N GLY A 294 15.98 21.04 -1.48
CA GLY A 294 16.93 20.70 -2.54
C GLY A 294 18.32 20.38 -2.02
N GLU A 295 18.42 19.53 -1.01
CA GLU A 295 19.68 19.19 -0.32
C GLU A 295 20.43 20.38 0.30
N GLY A 296 19.80 21.57 0.42
CA GLY A 296 20.37 22.74 1.08
C GLY A 296 21.40 23.52 0.29
N TRP A 297 21.51 23.29 -1.02
CA TRP A 297 22.50 23.98 -1.87
C TRP A 297 22.23 25.48 -1.94
N THR A 298 20.97 25.91 -1.99
CA THR A 298 20.62 27.35 -1.94
C THR A 298 21.05 28.00 -0.65
N ALA A 299 20.87 27.32 0.50
CA ALA A 299 21.35 27.82 1.78
C ALA A 299 22.88 27.92 1.83
N LEU A 300 23.59 26.94 1.24
CA LEU A 300 25.05 26.95 1.13
C LEU A 300 25.53 28.08 0.20
N SER A 301 24.87 28.29 -0.95
CA SER A 301 25.19 29.41 -1.87
C SER A 301 25.03 30.75 -1.16
N ALA A 302 23.96 30.95 -0.39
CA ALA A 302 23.75 32.14 0.42
C ALA A 302 24.84 32.32 1.48
N ALA A 303 25.31 31.23 2.12
CA ALA A 303 26.41 31.28 3.09
C ALA A 303 27.75 31.62 2.42
N VAL A 304 28.02 31.11 1.21
CA VAL A 304 29.23 31.43 0.44
C VAL A 304 29.25 32.91 0.09
N LEU A 305 28.12 33.46 -0.38
CA LEU A 305 27.97 34.88 -0.69
C LEU A 305 28.11 35.77 0.56
N ASP A 306 27.54 35.37 1.68
CA ASP A 306 27.69 36.11 2.95
C ASP A 306 29.16 36.20 3.41
N LEU A 307 29.87 35.07 3.29
CA LEU A 307 31.33 35.05 3.56
C LEU A 307 32.10 35.90 2.58
N ALA A 308 31.69 35.96 1.31
CA ALA A 308 32.33 36.80 0.32
C ALA A 308 32.11 38.29 0.59
N VAL A 309 30.89 38.71 0.81
CA VAL A 309 30.54 40.12 1.13
C VAL A 309 31.23 40.57 2.42
N LYS A 310 31.36 39.68 3.42
CA LYS A 310 32.11 39.94 4.66
C LYS A 310 33.65 39.89 4.47
N GLY A 311 34.13 39.56 3.29
CA GLY A 311 35.55 39.55 2.90
C GLY A 311 36.34 38.37 3.46
N TYR A 312 35.72 37.25 3.79
CA TYR A 312 36.40 36.00 4.22
C TYR A 312 36.83 35.16 3.03
N VAL A 313 36.12 35.25 1.93
CA VAL A 313 36.44 34.54 0.68
C VAL A 313 36.27 35.47 -0.54
N VAL A 314 36.92 35.11 -1.64
CA VAL A 314 36.73 35.71 -2.96
C VAL A 314 36.18 34.63 -3.88
N LEU A 315 35.22 35.01 -4.71
CA LEU A 315 34.57 34.13 -5.67
C LEU A 315 35.07 34.43 -7.07
N ASP A 316 35.58 33.38 -7.75
CA ASP A 316 36.01 33.49 -9.13
C ASP A 316 35.06 32.63 -10.01
N ASP A 317 34.40 33.29 -10.96
CA ASP A 317 33.47 32.69 -11.91
C ASP A 317 34.15 32.33 -13.22
N LEU A 318 34.46 31.06 -13.39
CA LEU A 318 35.14 30.54 -14.59
C LEU A 318 34.16 29.98 -15.64
N LYS A 319 32.90 30.40 -15.66
CA LYS A 319 31.81 29.92 -16.55
C LYS A 319 31.46 28.43 -16.43
N SER A 320 32.43 27.56 -16.19
CA SER A 320 32.24 26.10 -16.01
C SER A 320 32.52 25.60 -14.58
N ALA A 321 33.02 26.47 -13.74
CA ALA A 321 33.39 26.18 -12.35
C ALA A 321 33.38 27.45 -11.51
N ILE A 322 33.03 27.32 -10.26
CA ILE A 322 33.12 28.41 -9.28
C ILE A 322 34.27 28.07 -8.32
N VAL A 323 35.17 29.05 -8.14
CA VAL A 323 36.31 28.89 -7.22
C VAL A 323 36.08 29.77 -5.99
N VAL A 324 36.08 29.15 -4.81
CA VAL A 324 35.92 29.82 -3.50
C VAL A 324 37.29 29.86 -2.84
N SER A 325 37.94 31.02 -2.79
CA SER A 325 39.29 31.22 -2.26
C SER A 325 39.27 32.00 -0.95
N ALA A 326 39.93 31.47 0.09
CA ALA A 326 40.03 32.16 1.38
C ALA A 326 40.98 33.36 1.28
N THR A 327 40.58 34.51 1.82
CA THR A 327 41.38 35.74 1.82
C THR A 327 42.46 35.81 2.92
N GLY A 328 42.45 34.82 3.85
CA GLY A 328 43.33 34.88 5.03
C GLY A 328 42.84 35.82 6.15
N LYS A 329 41.67 36.46 5.98
CA LYS A 329 41.05 37.24 7.06
C LYS A 329 40.83 36.38 8.29
N SER A 330 41.52 36.69 9.36
CA SER A 330 41.41 36.03 10.66
C SER A 330 41.03 37.07 11.73
N GLY A 331 40.06 36.76 12.57
CA GLY A 331 39.53 37.68 13.57
C GLY A 331 38.29 38.44 13.09
N GLY A 332 37.37 38.66 13.97
CA GLY A 332 36.07 39.29 13.72
C GLY A 332 34.97 38.63 14.51
N GLU A 333 33.76 38.87 14.09
CA GLU A 333 32.55 38.27 14.65
C GLU A 333 32.59 36.74 14.56
N LYS A 334 32.02 36.06 15.58
CA LYS A 334 31.88 34.62 15.58
C LYS A 334 30.95 34.21 14.42
N LEU A 335 31.52 33.51 13.45
CA LEU A 335 30.75 33.02 12.30
C LEU A 335 29.63 32.06 12.76
N PRO A 336 28.44 32.16 12.16
CA PRO A 336 27.38 31.15 12.32
C PRO A 336 27.87 29.72 12.00
N ALA A 337 27.23 28.70 12.55
CA ALA A 337 27.75 27.33 12.46
C ALA A 337 27.90 26.82 11.03
N GLY A 338 26.98 27.18 10.16
CA GLY A 338 27.03 26.81 8.72
C GLY A 338 28.23 27.42 8.02
N GLU A 339 28.43 28.71 8.14
CA GLU A 339 29.52 29.48 7.56
C GLU A 339 30.88 29.08 8.16
N ALA A 340 30.93 28.78 9.46
CA ALA A 340 32.13 28.26 10.12
C ALA A 340 32.51 26.85 9.57
N ALA A 341 31.55 25.97 9.34
CA ALA A 341 31.78 24.66 8.75
C ALA A 341 32.27 24.76 7.31
N LEU A 342 31.71 25.69 6.54
CA LEU A 342 32.13 25.97 5.17
C LEU A 342 33.56 26.51 5.12
N MET A 343 33.93 27.49 5.95
CA MET A 343 35.30 28.00 6.06
C MET A 343 36.31 26.91 6.45
N LYS A 344 35.89 25.97 7.32
CA LYS A 344 36.71 24.81 7.68
C LYS A 344 36.93 23.91 6.46
N ALA A 345 35.89 23.68 5.64
CA ALA A 345 36.00 22.88 4.40
C ALA A 345 36.91 23.55 3.37
N VAL A 346 36.80 24.86 3.16
CA VAL A 346 37.69 25.63 2.26
C VAL A 346 39.14 25.54 2.75
N LYS A 347 39.40 25.72 4.04
CA LYS A 347 40.76 25.58 4.61
C LYS A 347 41.30 24.17 4.45
N ALA A 348 40.50 23.14 4.65
CA ALA A 348 40.87 21.73 4.47
C ALA A 348 41.20 21.40 3.00
N ALA A 349 40.62 22.13 2.06
CA ALA A 349 40.94 22.04 0.62
C ALA A 349 42.15 22.87 0.21
N GLY A 350 43.00 23.26 1.16
CA GLY A 350 44.23 24.05 0.88
C GLY A 350 43.94 25.55 0.69
N GLY A 351 42.84 26.06 1.20
CA GLY A 351 42.41 27.48 1.09
C GLY A 351 41.59 27.80 -0.16
N THR A 352 41.42 26.86 -1.06
CA THR A 352 40.64 27.03 -2.30
C THR A 352 39.76 25.83 -2.56
N LEU A 353 38.44 26.03 -2.62
CA LEU A 353 37.47 25.00 -2.98
C LEU A 353 36.95 25.27 -4.39
N LYS A 354 37.29 24.40 -5.33
CA LYS A 354 36.80 24.47 -6.71
C LYS A 354 35.53 23.63 -6.85
N ILE A 355 34.45 24.26 -7.29
CA ILE A 355 33.13 23.66 -7.50
C ILE A 355 33.00 23.28 -8.97
N ASP A 356 33.36 22.05 -9.29
CA ASP A 356 33.23 21.44 -10.62
C ASP A 356 33.03 19.92 -10.49
N ARG A 357 32.80 19.23 -11.60
CA ARG A 357 32.61 17.75 -11.59
C ARG A 357 33.83 16.96 -11.13
N ALA A 358 35.02 17.47 -11.36
CA ALA A 358 36.25 16.79 -10.93
C ALA A 358 36.39 16.77 -9.40
N ASN A 359 35.91 17.82 -8.74
CA ASN A 359 35.95 18.01 -7.30
C ASN A 359 34.63 17.64 -6.58
N GLY A 360 33.69 16.98 -7.26
CA GLY A 360 32.35 16.69 -6.75
C GLY A 360 32.31 16.01 -5.38
N LYS A 361 33.30 15.16 -5.06
CA LYS A 361 33.40 14.53 -3.71
C LYS A 361 33.71 15.57 -2.62
N ALA A 362 34.60 16.53 -2.90
CA ALA A 362 34.93 17.59 -1.95
C ALA A 362 33.73 18.56 -1.76
N VAL A 363 33.05 18.90 -2.83
CA VAL A 363 31.81 19.70 -2.78
C VAL A 363 30.71 19.00 -1.96
N ALA A 364 30.50 17.71 -2.20
CA ALA A 364 29.56 16.88 -1.43
C ALA A 364 29.90 16.83 0.06
N ALA A 365 31.18 16.68 0.40
CA ALA A 365 31.67 16.68 1.79
C ALA A 365 31.48 18.03 2.48
N ALA A 366 31.77 19.15 1.77
CA ALA A 366 31.52 20.50 2.26
C ALA A 366 30.03 20.75 2.52
N GLY A 367 29.15 20.35 1.57
CA GLY A 367 27.69 20.43 1.71
C GLY A 367 27.16 19.60 2.89
N SER A 368 27.68 18.38 3.06
CA SER A 368 27.31 17.51 4.19
C SER A 368 27.72 18.12 5.54
N SER A 369 28.96 18.65 5.64
CA SER A 369 29.48 19.30 6.85
C SER A 369 28.67 20.53 7.21
N PHE A 370 28.34 21.35 6.22
CA PHE A 370 27.49 22.54 6.36
C PHE A 370 26.10 22.17 6.91
N ARG A 371 25.40 21.22 6.25
CA ARG A 371 24.08 20.75 6.69
C ARG A 371 24.11 20.21 8.12
N SER A 372 25.08 19.36 8.42
CA SER A 372 25.22 18.78 9.76
C SER A 372 25.50 19.83 10.85
N ALA A 373 26.23 20.89 10.53
CA ALA A 373 26.47 22.00 11.46
C ALA A 373 25.20 22.80 11.72
N MET A 374 24.50 23.18 10.65
CA MET A 374 23.21 23.89 10.73
C MET A 374 22.15 23.09 11.48
N GLU A 375 22.00 21.80 11.18
CA GLU A 375 21.03 20.95 11.86
C GLU A 375 21.34 20.76 13.34
N ARG A 376 22.60 20.59 13.73
CA ARG A 376 22.99 20.46 15.15
C ARG A 376 22.65 21.69 15.96
N GLU A 377 22.79 22.90 15.37
CA GLU A 377 22.52 24.14 16.06
C GLU A 377 21.04 24.50 16.10
N HIS A 378 20.28 24.16 15.03
CA HIS A 378 18.93 24.69 14.81
C HIS A 378 17.81 23.65 14.80
N ARG A 379 18.13 22.34 14.91
CA ARG A 379 17.13 21.26 14.90
C ARG A 379 16.09 21.46 15.99
N GLY A 380 14.82 21.50 15.60
CA GLY A 380 13.68 21.64 16.51
C GLY A 380 13.50 23.03 17.13
N LYS A 381 14.39 23.99 16.83
CA LYS A 381 14.33 25.35 17.37
C LYS A 381 13.27 26.20 16.65
N TYR A 382 13.26 26.15 15.34
CA TYR A 382 12.33 26.93 14.50
C TYR A 382 11.21 26.10 13.88
N TYR A 383 11.45 24.81 13.69
CA TYR A 383 10.53 23.87 13.08
C TYR A 383 10.63 22.51 13.76
N ARG A 384 9.49 21.89 14.04
CA ARG A 384 9.41 20.53 14.59
C ARG A 384 8.69 19.62 13.60
N ALA A 385 9.35 18.56 13.19
CA ALA A 385 8.77 17.55 12.30
C ALA A 385 7.80 16.60 13.02
N ASN A 386 7.78 16.59 14.37
CA ASN A 386 6.91 15.75 15.21
C ASN A 386 6.93 14.27 14.86
N ILE A 387 8.10 13.73 14.45
CA ILE A 387 8.29 12.36 13.92
C ILE A 387 7.79 11.30 14.91
N GLY A 388 7.90 11.52 16.23
CA GLY A 388 7.41 10.57 17.23
C GLY A 388 5.90 10.26 17.09
N TYR A 389 5.09 11.28 16.77
CA TYR A 389 3.66 11.08 16.51
C TYR A 389 3.40 10.35 15.19
N ILE A 390 4.23 10.59 14.17
CA ILE A 390 4.15 9.87 12.89
C ILE A 390 4.45 8.39 13.10
N ILE A 391 5.52 8.08 13.84
CA ILE A 391 5.88 6.70 14.19
C ILE A 391 4.75 6.05 15.00
N GLY A 392 4.17 6.75 15.99
CA GLY A 392 3.06 6.23 16.77
C GLY A 392 1.84 5.86 15.91
N GLY A 393 1.46 6.70 14.95
CA GLY A 393 0.37 6.42 14.02
C GLY A 393 0.68 5.28 13.05
N ALA A 394 1.94 5.19 12.58
CA ALA A 394 2.39 4.08 11.75
C ALA A 394 2.33 2.74 12.52
N VAL A 395 2.74 2.71 13.79
CA VAL A 395 2.63 1.53 14.66
C VAL A 395 1.17 1.12 14.84
N LEU A 396 0.27 2.08 15.13
CA LEU A 396 -1.17 1.79 15.24
C LEU A 396 -1.74 1.23 13.94
N SER A 397 -1.31 1.76 12.80
CA SER A 397 -1.72 1.24 11.48
C SER A 397 -1.24 -0.19 11.24
N ILE A 398 0.01 -0.49 11.61
CA ILE A 398 0.56 -1.85 11.50
C ILE A 398 -0.22 -2.81 12.41
N VAL A 399 -0.55 -2.40 13.63
CA VAL A 399 -1.34 -3.22 14.57
C VAL A 399 -2.75 -3.47 14.01
N ALA A 400 -3.40 -2.46 13.44
CA ALA A 400 -4.72 -2.61 12.83
C ALA A 400 -4.68 -3.57 11.62
N LEU A 401 -3.68 -3.44 10.74
CA LEU A 401 -3.51 -4.33 9.60
C LEU A 401 -3.13 -5.76 10.03
N ALA A 402 -2.24 -5.91 11.02
CA ALA A 402 -1.91 -7.22 11.58
C ALA A 402 -3.15 -7.89 12.20
N GLY A 403 -3.97 -7.13 12.94
CA GLY A 403 -5.25 -7.61 13.46
C GLY A 403 -6.20 -8.07 12.35
N LEU A 404 -6.25 -7.34 11.24
CA LEU A 404 -7.02 -7.73 10.06
C LEU A 404 -6.55 -9.05 9.47
N PHE A 405 -5.23 -9.25 9.29
CA PHE A 405 -4.68 -10.50 8.74
C PHE A 405 -4.84 -11.70 9.67
N ILE A 406 -4.77 -11.49 11.00
CA ILE A 406 -4.87 -12.59 11.98
C ILE A 406 -6.33 -13.00 12.21
N PHE A 407 -7.24 -12.04 12.30
CA PHE A 407 -8.62 -12.26 12.74
C PHE A 407 -9.67 -12.03 11.65
N GLY A 408 -9.29 -11.43 10.51
CA GLY A 408 -10.23 -11.04 9.44
C GLY A 408 -10.73 -12.20 8.59
N HIS A 409 -10.18 -13.41 8.73
CA HIS A 409 -10.52 -14.59 7.92
C HIS A 409 -10.56 -14.27 6.41
N LEU A 410 -9.53 -13.56 5.94
CA LEU A 410 -9.42 -13.17 4.53
C LEU A 410 -9.23 -14.39 3.65
N SER A 411 -9.93 -14.45 2.52
CA SER A 411 -9.67 -15.47 1.50
C SER A 411 -8.31 -15.23 0.82
N GLU A 412 -7.69 -16.28 0.31
CA GLU A 412 -6.42 -16.16 -0.43
C GLU A 412 -6.55 -15.24 -1.65
N GLU A 413 -7.74 -15.16 -2.22
CA GLU A 413 -8.07 -14.27 -3.33
C GLU A 413 -8.14 -12.80 -2.91
N THR A 414 -8.61 -12.48 -1.69
CA THR A 414 -8.73 -11.12 -1.18
C THR A 414 -7.37 -10.49 -0.81
N ILE A 415 -6.39 -11.30 -0.39
CA ILE A 415 -5.07 -10.81 0.07
C ILE A 415 -4.31 -10.01 -1.00
N PRO A 416 -4.15 -10.48 -2.26
CA PRO A 416 -3.50 -9.71 -3.31
C PRO A 416 -4.16 -8.35 -3.56
N PHE A 417 -5.49 -8.28 -3.46
CA PHE A 417 -6.25 -7.06 -3.69
C PHE A 417 -6.09 -6.03 -2.57
N LEU A 418 -5.78 -6.44 -1.35
CA LEU A 418 -5.44 -5.52 -0.26
C LEU A 418 -4.06 -4.86 -0.45
N ILE A 419 -3.13 -5.53 -1.12
CA ILE A 419 -1.79 -4.98 -1.41
C ILE A 419 -1.88 -3.80 -2.38
N VAL A 420 -2.79 -3.85 -3.35
CA VAL A 420 -2.95 -2.82 -4.38
C VAL A 420 -3.33 -1.44 -3.79
N PRO A 421 -4.38 -1.29 -2.96
CA PRO A 421 -4.69 -0.01 -2.32
C PRO A 421 -3.56 0.51 -1.44
N VAL A 422 -2.85 -0.36 -0.72
CA VAL A 422 -1.70 0.01 0.11
C VAL A 422 -0.58 0.57 -0.75
N PHE A 423 -0.19 -0.14 -1.80
CA PHE A 423 0.85 0.30 -2.72
C PHE A 423 0.49 1.64 -3.38
N PHE A 424 -0.74 1.76 -3.89
CA PHE A 424 -1.27 2.98 -4.48
C PHE A 424 -1.27 4.15 -3.49
N ALA A 425 -1.74 3.95 -2.26
CA ALA A 425 -1.81 4.97 -1.25
C ALA A 425 -0.41 5.45 -0.80
N VAL A 426 0.58 4.55 -0.70
CA VAL A 426 1.99 4.90 -0.45
C VAL A 426 2.52 5.79 -1.59
N PHE A 427 2.25 5.40 -2.83
CA PHE A 427 2.71 6.13 -4.01
C PHE A 427 2.09 7.53 -4.09
N VAL A 428 0.77 7.62 -3.91
CA VAL A 428 0.02 8.90 -3.87
C VAL A 428 0.53 9.79 -2.74
N SER A 429 0.74 9.23 -1.55
CA SER A 429 1.26 9.96 -0.39
C SER A 429 2.66 10.52 -0.64
N GLY A 430 3.59 9.70 -1.12
CA GLY A 430 4.95 10.13 -1.47
C GLY A 430 4.97 11.22 -2.53
N PHE A 431 4.11 11.06 -3.53
CA PHE A 431 3.95 12.02 -4.61
C PHE A 431 3.33 13.35 -4.13
N ALA A 432 2.25 13.31 -3.36
CA ALA A 432 1.61 14.50 -2.77
C ALA A 432 2.60 15.29 -1.89
N VAL A 433 3.42 14.59 -1.10
CA VAL A 433 4.49 15.20 -0.30
C VAL A 433 5.54 15.87 -1.19
N SER A 434 5.96 15.22 -2.28
CA SER A 434 6.95 15.76 -3.23
C SER A 434 6.44 17.05 -3.89
N VAL A 435 5.21 17.02 -4.37
CA VAL A 435 4.55 18.18 -4.99
C VAL A 435 4.29 19.29 -3.96
N GLY A 436 3.79 18.95 -2.79
CA GLY A 436 3.62 19.92 -1.71
C GLY A 436 4.92 20.66 -1.37
N LYS A 437 6.06 19.98 -1.45
CA LYS A 437 7.39 20.60 -1.32
C LYS A 437 7.74 21.50 -2.51
N SER A 438 7.45 21.09 -3.76
CA SER A 438 7.77 21.85 -4.97
C SER A 438 6.89 23.08 -5.17
N LEU A 439 5.66 23.07 -4.64
CA LEU A 439 4.73 24.22 -4.69
C LEU A 439 4.97 25.24 -3.59
N ARG A 440 5.88 24.99 -2.64
CA ARG A 440 6.23 25.96 -1.59
C ARG A 440 6.80 27.23 -2.20
N ARG A 441 6.69 28.35 -1.45
CA ARG A 441 7.16 29.67 -1.82
C ARG A 441 8.63 29.63 -2.29
N GLY A 442 8.94 30.31 -3.39
CA GLY A 442 10.30 30.44 -3.93
C GLY A 442 10.56 29.68 -5.25
N ALA A 443 9.68 28.75 -5.66
CA ALA A 443 9.83 28.14 -6.98
C ALA A 443 9.46 29.13 -8.10
N SER A 444 10.26 29.18 -9.18
CA SER A 444 9.93 29.96 -10.39
C SER A 444 8.58 29.53 -10.95
N LEU A 445 7.87 30.44 -11.61
CA LEU A 445 6.57 30.18 -12.23
C LEU A 445 6.61 28.94 -13.14
N MET A 446 7.69 28.83 -13.93
CA MET A 446 7.92 27.68 -14.81
C MET A 446 8.03 26.36 -14.04
N ARG A 447 8.75 26.34 -12.90
CA ARG A 447 8.89 25.15 -12.04
C ARG A 447 7.55 24.76 -11.41
N ARG A 448 6.72 25.74 -11.03
CA ARG A 448 5.36 25.50 -10.52
C ARG A 448 4.47 24.90 -11.59
N ILE A 449 4.48 25.46 -12.80
CA ILE A 449 3.71 24.94 -13.95
C ILE A 449 4.16 23.50 -14.25
N LEU A 450 5.47 23.26 -14.36
CA LEU A 450 6.01 21.92 -14.64
C LEU A 450 5.64 20.90 -13.56
N SER A 451 5.67 21.33 -12.29
CA SER A 451 5.25 20.48 -11.16
C SER A 451 3.75 20.18 -11.20
N ILE A 452 2.91 21.15 -11.56
CA ILE A 452 1.46 20.94 -11.70
C ILE A 452 1.15 20.01 -12.89
N VAL A 453 1.85 20.19 -14.03
CA VAL A 453 1.69 19.32 -15.20
C VAL A 453 2.15 17.89 -14.89
N ALA A 454 3.30 17.74 -14.24
CA ALA A 454 3.78 16.44 -13.78
C ALA A 454 2.80 15.79 -12.79
N LEU A 455 2.22 16.59 -11.88
CA LEU A 455 1.18 16.15 -10.95
C LEU A 455 -0.06 15.65 -11.69
N ALA A 456 -0.56 16.43 -12.63
CA ALA A 456 -1.74 16.08 -13.42
C ALA A 456 -1.50 14.80 -14.24
N PHE A 457 -0.32 14.68 -14.86
CA PHE A 457 0.07 13.50 -15.65
C PHE A 457 0.19 12.24 -14.77
N ILE A 458 0.92 12.31 -13.66
CA ILE A 458 1.08 11.18 -12.74
C ILE A 458 -0.24 10.85 -12.07
N GLY A 459 -1.03 11.86 -11.67
CA GLY A 459 -2.40 11.68 -11.15
C GLY A 459 -3.30 10.98 -12.18
N PHE A 460 -3.20 11.33 -13.45
CA PHE A 460 -3.93 10.69 -14.54
C PHE A 460 -3.49 9.22 -14.74
N VAL A 461 -2.19 8.95 -14.77
CA VAL A 461 -1.65 7.58 -14.90
C VAL A 461 -2.07 6.72 -13.70
N LEU A 462 -1.95 7.26 -12.49
CA LEU A 462 -2.38 6.57 -11.27
C LEU A 462 -3.90 6.34 -11.27
N PHE A 463 -4.69 7.31 -11.71
CA PHE A 463 -6.14 7.15 -11.86
C PHE A 463 -6.48 6.11 -12.92
N ALA A 464 -5.81 6.08 -14.07
CA ALA A 464 -6.01 5.09 -15.11
C ALA A 464 -5.64 3.67 -14.64
N VAL A 465 -4.51 3.51 -13.97
CA VAL A 465 -4.08 2.23 -13.38
C VAL A 465 -5.07 1.79 -12.30
N PHE A 466 -5.46 2.69 -11.39
CA PHE A 466 -6.44 2.41 -10.34
C PHE A 466 -7.80 2.04 -10.93
N SER A 467 -8.27 2.79 -11.92
CA SER A 467 -9.55 2.50 -12.61
C SER A 467 -9.49 1.17 -13.35
N SER A 468 -8.36 0.81 -13.96
CA SER A 468 -8.18 -0.48 -14.62
C SER A 468 -8.17 -1.63 -13.61
N ILE A 469 -7.48 -1.46 -12.48
CA ILE A 469 -7.47 -2.44 -11.39
C ILE A 469 -8.86 -2.53 -10.77
N LEU A 470 -9.54 -1.40 -10.54
CA LEU A 470 -10.90 -1.36 -10.03
C LEU A 470 -11.89 -2.00 -11.01
N ALA A 471 -11.71 -1.80 -12.31
CA ALA A 471 -12.53 -2.44 -13.35
C ALA A 471 -12.28 -3.97 -13.40
N VAL A 472 -11.03 -4.40 -13.30
CA VAL A 472 -10.69 -5.84 -13.20
C VAL A 472 -11.25 -6.41 -11.90
N LEU A 473 -11.12 -5.71 -10.78
CA LEU A 473 -11.73 -6.07 -9.49
C LEU A 473 -13.26 -6.17 -9.59
N PHE A 474 -13.91 -5.22 -10.27
CA PHE A 474 -15.36 -5.21 -10.45
C PHE A 474 -15.85 -6.31 -11.39
N ILE A 475 -15.01 -6.70 -12.35
CA ILE A 475 -15.31 -7.78 -13.32
C ILE A 475 -14.97 -9.15 -12.71
N SER A 476 -13.90 -9.23 -11.90
CA SER A 476 -13.43 -10.47 -11.28
C SER A 476 -13.98 -10.66 -9.86
N ALA A 477 -14.30 -9.59 -9.15
CA ALA A 477 -14.96 -9.67 -7.85
C ALA A 477 -16.43 -10.01 -8.10
N THR A 478 -16.73 -11.26 -7.92
CA THR A 478 -18.10 -11.76 -7.83
C THR A 478 -18.86 -11.15 -6.64
N GLU A 479 -18.21 -10.31 -5.81
CA GLU A 479 -18.76 -9.85 -4.53
C GLU A 479 -18.57 -8.35 -4.28
N PRO A 480 -19.67 -7.56 -4.30
CA PRO A 480 -19.64 -6.12 -3.97
C PRO A 480 -19.26 -5.84 -2.50
N ASP A 481 -19.30 -6.85 -1.62
CA ASP A 481 -19.12 -6.70 -0.18
C ASP A 481 -17.65 -6.43 0.24
N ASP A 482 -16.67 -6.70 -0.61
CA ASP A 482 -15.25 -6.46 -0.32
C ASP A 482 -14.80 -5.00 -0.57
N LEU A 483 -15.55 -4.23 -1.35
CA LEU A 483 -15.19 -2.84 -1.67
C LEU A 483 -14.99 -1.94 -0.44
N PRO A 484 -15.85 -1.97 0.60
CA PRO A 484 -15.65 -1.15 1.80
C PRO A 484 -14.36 -1.51 2.55
N LEU A 485 -13.94 -2.77 2.53
CA LEU A 485 -12.68 -3.23 3.15
C LEU A 485 -11.47 -2.59 2.45
N PHE A 486 -11.45 -2.56 1.12
CA PHE A 486 -10.38 -1.92 0.35
C PHE A 486 -10.29 -0.42 0.61
N PHE A 487 -11.42 0.27 0.71
CA PHE A 487 -11.46 1.69 1.07
C PHE A 487 -10.98 1.94 2.50
N ALA A 488 -11.31 1.07 3.45
CA ALA A 488 -10.84 1.21 4.83
C ALA A 488 -9.31 1.04 4.93
N VAL A 489 -8.76 0.01 4.29
CA VAL A 489 -7.31 -0.25 4.27
C VAL A 489 -6.56 0.86 3.51
N GLY A 490 -7.03 1.24 2.32
CA GLY A 490 -6.46 2.36 1.57
C GLY A 490 -6.53 3.68 2.34
N GLY A 491 -7.65 3.90 3.05
CA GLY A 491 -7.87 5.05 3.93
C GLY A 491 -6.84 5.15 5.07
N ILE A 492 -6.50 4.03 5.72
CA ILE A 492 -5.45 4.00 6.76
C ILE A 492 -4.12 4.51 6.19
N VAL A 493 -3.73 4.06 5.01
CA VAL A 493 -2.46 4.48 4.39
C VAL A 493 -2.51 5.95 3.96
N LEU A 494 -3.61 6.39 3.35
CA LEU A 494 -3.81 7.79 2.97
C LEU A 494 -3.76 8.73 4.17
N VAL A 495 -4.36 8.35 5.30
CA VAL A 495 -4.31 9.11 6.56
C VAL A 495 -2.86 9.25 7.04
N ASN A 496 -2.05 8.17 7.00
CA ASN A 496 -0.63 8.25 7.33
C ASN A 496 0.12 9.23 6.41
N GLY A 497 -0.11 9.17 5.10
CA GLY A 497 0.50 10.09 4.13
C GLY A 497 0.09 11.55 4.34
N LEU A 498 -1.20 11.79 4.58
CA LEU A 498 -1.72 13.12 4.87
C LEU A 498 -1.07 13.72 6.13
N PHE A 499 -1.04 12.98 7.22
CA PHE A 499 -0.48 13.47 8.47
C PHE A 499 1.05 13.51 8.49
N TYR A 500 1.73 12.67 7.69
CA TYR A 500 3.16 12.87 7.42
C TYR A 500 3.45 14.28 6.88
N TYR A 501 2.58 14.82 6.04
CA TYR A 501 2.70 16.18 5.52
C TYR A 501 2.25 17.25 6.53
N LEU A 502 1.15 17.03 7.25
CA LEU A 502 0.52 18.01 8.14
C LEU A 502 1.16 18.10 9.52
N MET A 503 1.88 17.06 9.97
CA MET A 503 2.38 16.99 11.34
C MET A 503 3.53 17.96 11.63
N GLY A 504 4.27 18.38 10.61
CA GLY A 504 5.35 19.33 10.77
C GLY A 504 4.86 20.76 10.94
N ALA A 505 5.22 21.41 12.04
CA ALA A 505 4.80 22.77 12.36
C ALA A 505 5.97 23.67 12.79
N PRO A 506 5.94 24.99 12.46
CA PRO A 506 6.86 25.94 13.02
C PRO A 506 6.62 26.08 14.53
N THR A 507 7.70 26.35 15.27
CA THR A 507 7.58 26.76 16.68
C THR A 507 7.08 28.21 16.76
N PRO A 508 6.62 28.68 17.93
CA PRO A 508 6.28 30.13 18.12
C PRO A 508 7.44 31.07 17.75
N LEU A 509 8.69 30.65 18.03
CA LEU A 509 9.88 31.40 17.59
C LEU A 509 10.02 31.36 16.07
N GLY A 510 9.86 30.17 15.46
CA GLY A 510 9.90 30.01 14.01
C GLY A 510 8.84 30.82 13.27
N SER A 511 7.61 30.89 13.81
CA SER A 511 6.53 31.69 13.23
C SER A 511 6.88 33.19 13.23
N ARG A 512 7.37 33.72 14.37
CA ARG A 512 7.81 35.14 14.47
C ARG A 512 8.95 35.47 13.51
N MET A 513 9.93 34.55 13.38
CA MET A 513 11.03 34.72 12.41
C MET A 513 10.55 34.69 10.98
N MET A 514 9.56 33.84 10.65
CA MET A 514 8.92 33.80 9.32
C MET A 514 8.25 35.14 8.98
N ASP A 515 7.54 35.77 9.93
CA ASP A 515 6.92 37.08 9.70
C ASP A 515 7.97 38.15 9.34
N GLY A 516 9.11 38.15 10.02
CA GLY A 516 10.23 39.07 9.71
C GLY A 516 10.92 38.74 8.37
N ILE A 517 11.06 37.46 8.04
CA ILE A 517 11.62 36.97 6.76
C ILE A 517 10.68 37.36 5.60
N ASP A 518 9.38 37.18 5.77
CA ASP A 518 8.38 37.59 4.77
C ASP A 518 8.38 39.11 4.57
N GLY A 519 8.55 39.89 5.63
CA GLY A 519 8.73 41.36 5.54
C GLY A 519 9.99 41.76 4.78
N LEU A 520 11.12 41.10 5.03
CA LEU A 520 12.37 41.32 4.27
C LEU A 520 12.21 40.95 2.78
N ARG A 521 11.57 39.81 2.49
CA ARG A 521 11.25 39.42 1.11
C ARG A 521 10.38 40.47 0.42
N GLN A 522 9.36 40.97 1.12
CA GLN A 522 8.48 42.00 0.57
C GLN A 522 9.27 43.26 0.21
N TYR A 523 10.14 43.77 1.12
CA TYR A 523 10.99 44.93 0.87
C TYR A 523 11.84 44.74 -0.39
N MET A 524 12.53 43.63 -0.56
CA MET A 524 13.39 43.36 -1.71
C MET A 524 12.63 43.25 -3.03
N THR A 525 11.34 42.96 -2.99
CA THR A 525 10.48 42.83 -4.18
C THR A 525 9.62 44.06 -4.46
N LEU A 526 9.59 45.05 -3.57
CA LEU A 526 8.84 46.29 -3.76
C LEU A 526 9.40 47.11 -4.95
N ALA A 527 8.52 47.82 -5.64
CA ALA A 527 8.91 48.83 -6.60
C ALA A 527 9.70 49.94 -5.94
N GLU A 528 10.60 50.61 -6.71
CA GLU A 528 11.48 51.63 -6.19
C GLU A 528 10.69 52.79 -5.55
N GLN A 529 9.59 53.20 -6.12
CA GLN A 529 8.71 54.25 -5.66
C GLN A 529 8.09 53.91 -4.30
N ASP A 530 7.72 52.67 -4.10
CA ASP A 530 7.16 52.21 -2.81
C ASP A 530 8.23 52.13 -1.72
N ARG A 531 9.48 51.78 -2.07
CA ARG A 531 10.61 51.76 -1.12
C ARG A 531 11.02 53.18 -0.69
N LEU A 532 11.03 54.13 -1.62
CA LEU A 532 11.30 55.52 -1.30
C LEU A 532 10.26 56.18 -0.37
N ASN A 533 9.03 55.69 -0.44
CA ASN A 533 7.92 56.13 0.45
C ASN A 533 7.95 55.49 1.83
N MET A 534 8.83 54.52 2.09
CA MET A 534 8.95 53.89 3.38
C MET A 534 9.74 54.77 4.34
N GLN A 535 9.10 55.27 5.40
CA GLN A 535 9.72 56.11 6.40
C GLN A 535 10.88 55.39 7.11
N GLY A 536 12.11 55.93 7.00
CA GLY A 536 13.30 55.39 7.65
C GLY A 536 14.02 54.29 6.86
N ALA A 537 13.56 53.94 5.62
CA ALA A 537 14.29 53.02 4.79
C ALA A 537 15.62 53.61 4.33
N PRO A 538 16.74 52.87 4.32
CA PRO A 538 18.02 53.36 3.85
C PRO A 538 17.94 53.59 2.35
N GLU A 539 18.64 54.62 1.86
CA GLU A 539 18.85 54.82 0.44
C GLU A 539 19.65 53.65 -0.15
N MET A 540 19.37 53.35 -1.42
CA MET A 540 20.12 52.31 -2.13
C MET A 540 21.60 52.74 -2.20
N SER A 541 22.48 51.82 -1.90
CA SER A 541 23.93 52.01 -1.98
C SER A 541 24.60 50.65 -2.26
N PRO A 542 25.85 50.63 -2.77
CA PRO A 542 26.58 49.36 -2.92
C PRO A 542 26.63 48.53 -1.64
N ARG A 543 26.90 49.16 -0.53
CA ARG A 543 26.94 48.48 0.79
C ARG A 543 25.58 47.88 1.19
N HIS A 544 24.49 48.59 1.02
CA HIS A 544 23.15 48.12 1.32
C HIS A 544 22.76 46.96 0.39
N PHE A 545 23.06 47.10 -0.90
CA PHE A 545 22.83 46.07 -1.87
C PHE A 545 23.60 44.79 -1.53
N GLU A 546 24.91 44.86 -1.33
CA GLU A 546 25.77 43.72 -1.01
C GLU A 546 25.38 43.01 0.29
N THR A 547 25.02 43.79 1.34
CA THR A 547 24.57 43.21 2.61
C THR A 547 23.32 42.36 2.45
N LEU A 548 22.38 42.75 1.57
CA LEU A 548 21.13 42.03 1.37
C LEU A 548 21.18 40.98 0.24
N LEU A 549 22.18 40.98 -0.63
CA LEU A 549 22.30 40.06 -1.74
C LEU A 549 22.31 38.57 -1.26
N PRO A 550 23.05 38.16 -0.21
CA PRO A 550 23.00 36.78 0.29
C PRO A 550 21.61 36.39 0.80
N TYR A 551 20.86 37.32 1.37
CA TYR A 551 19.48 37.10 1.81
C TYR A 551 18.52 37.00 0.63
N ALA A 552 18.75 37.80 -0.42
CA ALA A 552 17.96 37.71 -1.64
C ALA A 552 18.10 36.33 -2.30
N VAL A 553 19.32 35.80 -2.38
CA VAL A 553 19.59 34.42 -2.85
C VAL A 553 18.94 33.38 -1.94
N ALA A 554 19.05 33.55 -0.62
CA ALA A 554 18.43 32.66 0.34
C ALA A 554 16.90 32.57 0.16
N LEU A 555 16.26 33.66 -0.27
CA LEU A 555 14.82 33.78 -0.45
C LEU A 555 14.34 33.61 -1.90
N GLY A 556 15.25 33.42 -2.86
CA GLY A 556 14.92 33.27 -4.28
C GLY A 556 14.37 34.57 -4.92
N VAL A 557 14.83 35.73 -4.43
CA VAL A 557 14.46 37.06 -4.91
C VAL A 557 15.69 37.88 -5.36
N GLU A 558 16.79 37.20 -5.72
CA GLU A 558 18.03 37.80 -6.19
C GLU A 558 17.80 38.61 -7.47
N LYS A 559 16.98 38.13 -8.40
CA LYS A 559 16.71 38.82 -9.67
C LYS A 559 16.04 40.19 -9.46
N PRO A 560 14.87 40.33 -8.82
CA PRO A 560 14.27 41.63 -8.56
C PRO A 560 15.18 42.57 -7.75
N TRP A 561 16.01 42.02 -6.85
CA TRP A 561 16.94 42.81 -6.03
C TRP A 561 18.10 43.35 -6.86
N THR A 562 18.72 42.54 -7.71
CA THR A 562 19.79 42.96 -8.63
C THR A 562 19.29 43.92 -9.70
N GLU A 563 18.09 43.72 -10.28
CA GLU A 563 17.46 44.66 -11.20
C GLU A 563 17.17 46.04 -10.58
N ALA A 564 16.80 46.04 -9.30
CA ALA A 564 16.59 47.29 -8.60
C ALA A 564 17.89 48.06 -8.35
N PHE A 565 18.99 47.37 -8.07
CA PHE A 565 20.29 47.96 -7.93
C PHE A 565 20.85 48.44 -9.29
N ASP A 566 20.68 47.69 -10.34
CA ASP A 566 21.12 48.08 -11.70
C ASP A 566 20.44 49.37 -12.16
N ARG A 567 19.13 49.49 -11.94
CA ARG A 567 18.40 50.75 -12.22
C ARG A 567 18.94 51.93 -11.39
N TRP A 568 19.25 51.71 -10.13
CA TRP A 568 19.84 52.76 -9.27
C TRP A 568 21.23 53.15 -9.75
N LEU A 569 22.12 52.21 -10.14
CA LEU A 569 23.45 52.49 -10.70
C LEU A 569 23.37 53.33 -11.99
N LEU A 570 22.42 53.03 -12.85
CA LEU A 570 22.18 53.77 -14.10
C LEU A 570 21.71 55.22 -13.83
N ALA A 571 20.92 55.42 -12.79
CA ALA A 571 20.37 56.73 -12.42
C ALA A 571 21.40 57.61 -11.66
N ALA A 572 22.21 56.99 -10.77
CA ALA A 572 23.03 57.72 -9.80
C ALA A 572 24.19 58.57 -10.35
N ALA A 573 24.70 58.31 -11.56
CA ALA A 573 25.80 59.09 -12.15
C ALA A 573 25.75 59.15 -13.70
N GLY A 574 24.57 59.14 -14.28
CA GLY A 574 24.44 59.16 -15.73
C GLY A 574 25.15 57.98 -16.44
N GLY A 575 25.23 56.85 -15.76
CA GLY A 575 25.87 55.62 -16.25
C GLY A 575 27.38 55.50 -15.92
N ALA A 576 28.06 56.57 -15.48
CA ALA A 576 29.50 56.49 -15.15
C ALA A 576 29.77 55.66 -13.88
N ALA A 577 28.87 55.68 -12.90
CA ALA A 577 28.99 54.86 -11.68
C ALA A 577 28.80 53.37 -11.97
N ALA A 578 27.95 53.04 -12.96
CA ALA A 578 27.73 51.66 -13.37
C ALA A 578 28.97 51.03 -14.02
N ALA A 579 29.72 51.82 -14.78
CA ALA A 579 30.97 51.39 -15.42
C ALA A 579 32.15 51.25 -14.43
N ALA A 580 32.09 51.91 -13.28
CA ALA A 580 33.16 51.92 -12.28
C ALA A 580 32.94 50.99 -11.07
N TYR A 581 31.70 50.47 -10.84
CA TYR A 581 31.41 49.61 -9.74
C TYR A 581 31.76 48.15 -10.00
N GLN A 582 32.68 47.62 -9.23
CA GLN A 582 33.01 46.18 -9.23
C GLN A 582 33.10 45.68 -7.79
N PRO A 583 32.32 44.68 -7.40
CA PRO A 583 32.41 44.11 -6.06
C PRO A 583 33.78 43.49 -5.79
N SER A 584 34.40 43.81 -4.68
CA SER A 584 35.73 43.33 -4.32
C SER A 584 35.82 41.83 -4.03
N TRP A 585 34.67 41.19 -3.82
CA TRP A 585 34.51 39.78 -3.51
C TRP A 585 34.27 38.91 -4.73
N TYR A 586 34.05 39.51 -5.92
CA TYR A 586 33.76 38.82 -7.18
C TYR A 586 34.87 39.05 -8.21
N GLN A 587 35.38 37.97 -8.79
CA GLN A 587 36.33 37.94 -9.88
C GLN A 587 35.70 37.16 -11.05
N GLY A 588 35.38 37.78 -12.13
CA GLY A 588 34.73 37.23 -13.31
C GLY A 588 34.62 38.26 -14.43
N ASP A 589 33.67 38.07 -15.33
CA ASP A 589 33.47 39.00 -16.46
C ASP A 589 33.17 40.44 -15.96
N SER A 590 33.75 41.42 -16.60
CA SER A 590 33.47 42.82 -16.31
C SER A 590 32.07 43.24 -16.68
N PHE A 591 31.46 44.11 -15.89
CA PHE A 591 30.09 44.58 -16.11
C PHE A 591 30.06 45.74 -17.09
N GLY A 592 29.12 45.69 -18.08
CA GLY A 592 28.72 46.85 -18.85
C GLY A 592 27.54 47.57 -18.19
N PRO A 593 27.24 48.81 -18.55
CA PRO A 593 26.04 49.51 -18.09
C PRO A 593 24.77 48.70 -18.44
N GLY A 594 23.95 48.38 -17.43
CA GLY A 594 22.71 47.62 -17.60
C GLY A 594 22.88 46.09 -17.66
N SER A 595 24.10 45.54 -17.47
CA SER A 595 24.35 44.10 -17.48
C SER A 595 24.66 43.52 -16.11
N PHE A 596 24.67 44.32 -15.07
CA PHE A 596 24.98 43.91 -13.72
C PHE A 596 24.00 42.85 -13.20
N SER A 597 22.70 43.07 -13.40
CA SER A 597 21.66 42.13 -13.00
C SER A 597 21.82 40.77 -13.66
N ASP A 598 22.13 40.75 -14.98
CA ASP A 598 22.30 39.49 -15.70
C ASP A 598 23.56 38.74 -15.25
N THR A 599 24.64 39.43 -14.94
CA THR A 599 25.91 38.82 -14.54
C THR A 599 25.88 38.37 -13.08
N ILE A 600 25.68 39.30 -12.14
CA ILE A 600 25.71 38.96 -10.70
C ILE A 600 24.44 38.25 -10.24
N GLY A 601 23.27 38.65 -10.75
CA GLY A 601 22.01 37.97 -10.47
C GLY A 601 22.00 36.56 -11.06
N GLY A 602 22.48 36.40 -12.30
CA GLY A 602 22.64 35.10 -12.94
C GLY A 602 23.64 34.20 -12.20
N PHE A 603 24.81 34.70 -11.84
CA PHE A 603 25.81 33.98 -11.04
C PHE A 603 25.25 33.54 -9.69
N ALA A 604 24.67 34.47 -8.93
CA ALA A 604 24.13 34.19 -7.61
C ALA A 604 22.98 33.18 -7.66
N GLY A 605 22.07 33.29 -8.66
CA GLY A 605 20.96 32.37 -8.84
C GLY A 605 21.37 30.99 -9.34
N SER A 606 22.42 30.88 -10.20
CA SER A 606 22.89 29.60 -10.75
C SER A 606 23.86 28.83 -9.85
N MET A 607 24.39 29.45 -8.79
CA MET A 607 25.40 28.83 -7.92
C MET A 607 24.94 27.50 -7.31
N ALA A 608 23.70 27.42 -6.85
CA ALA A 608 23.13 26.20 -6.29
C ALA A 608 23.00 25.07 -7.35
N ASP A 609 22.65 25.43 -8.59
CA ASP A 609 22.55 24.50 -9.72
C ASP A 609 23.95 23.99 -10.14
N THR A 610 24.96 24.87 -10.12
CA THR A 610 26.37 24.50 -10.38
C THR A 610 26.89 23.50 -9.31
N MET A 611 26.58 23.74 -8.04
CA MET A 611 26.92 22.80 -6.97
C MET A 611 26.21 21.46 -7.14
N THR A 612 24.93 21.45 -7.48
CA THR A 612 24.16 20.23 -7.72
C THR A 612 24.71 19.43 -8.90
N SER A 613 25.05 20.11 -10.01
CA SER A 613 25.56 19.46 -11.22
C SER A 613 26.99 18.93 -11.09
N SER A 614 27.74 19.40 -10.10
CA SER A 614 29.09 18.92 -9.77
C SER A 614 29.11 17.58 -9.04
N LEU A 615 27.97 17.14 -8.48
CA LEU A 615 27.90 15.91 -7.69
C LEU A 615 28.07 14.64 -8.55
N PRO A 616 28.70 13.57 -8.01
CA PRO A 616 28.75 12.27 -8.67
C PRO A 616 27.32 11.68 -8.80
N PRO A 617 27.00 10.96 -9.91
CA PRO A 617 25.70 10.33 -10.06
C PRO A 617 25.46 9.27 -8.97
N PRO A 618 24.22 9.11 -8.48
CA PRO A 618 23.89 8.11 -7.46
C PRO A 618 24.13 6.69 -8.01
N PRO A 619 24.57 5.73 -7.17
CA PRO A 619 24.78 4.35 -7.59
C PRO A 619 23.44 3.74 -8.06
N LYS A 620 23.48 3.01 -9.20
CA LYS A 620 22.30 2.33 -9.76
C LYS A 620 21.89 1.20 -8.83
N SER A 621 20.64 1.24 -8.34
CA SER A 621 20.00 0.14 -7.61
C SER A 621 19.50 -0.92 -8.60
N SER A 622 19.90 -2.19 -8.42
CA SER A 622 19.38 -3.33 -9.15
C SER A 622 18.04 -3.76 -8.55
N SER A 623 16.99 -3.78 -9.36
CA SER A 623 15.68 -4.32 -9.01
C SER A 623 15.57 -5.77 -9.47
N SER A 624 15.28 -6.70 -8.56
CA SER A 624 14.90 -8.08 -8.86
C SER A 624 13.38 -8.19 -8.96
N GLY A 625 12.89 -8.77 -10.05
CA GLY A 625 11.46 -9.00 -10.31
C GLY A 625 11.00 -10.37 -9.83
N PHE A 626 9.77 -10.46 -9.38
CA PHE A 626 9.06 -11.71 -9.05
C PHE A 626 7.94 -11.96 -10.05
N SER A 627 7.77 -13.24 -10.40
CA SER A 627 6.64 -13.72 -11.22
C SER A 627 5.85 -14.77 -10.44
N SER A 628 4.51 -14.69 -10.47
CA SER A 628 3.59 -15.72 -9.97
C SER A 628 2.42 -15.90 -10.90
N GLY A 629 2.00 -17.15 -11.10
CA GLY A 629 0.83 -17.54 -11.86
C GLY A 629 -0.23 -18.17 -10.98
N GLY A 630 -1.50 -18.00 -11.32
CA GLY A 630 -2.68 -18.42 -10.60
C GLY A 630 -3.65 -19.26 -11.44
N GLY A 631 -4.68 -19.84 -10.81
CA GLY A 631 -5.80 -20.56 -11.45
C GLY A 631 -6.95 -20.85 -10.47
N PHE A 632 -8.17 -21.02 -10.97
CA PHE A 632 -9.46 -20.78 -10.30
C PHE A 632 -10.40 -21.99 -10.22
N SER A 633 -11.38 -22.07 -9.28
CA SER A 633 -12.83 -21.84 -9.40
C SER A 633 -13.73 -22.65 -8.46
N GLY A 634 -14.89 -22.10 -8.04
CA GLY A 634 -16.23 -22.63 -7.91
C GLY A 634 -16.87 -22.70 -6.51
N GLY A 635 -18.07 -22.11 -6.33
CA GLY A 635 -18.80 -21.92 -5.08
C GLY A 635 -20.12 -22.72 -4.99
N GLY A 636 -20.52 -23.09 -3.77
CA GLY A 636 -21.80 -23.67 -3.38
C GLY A 636 -21.73 -24.25 -1.96
N GLY A 637 -22.78 -24.10 -1.13
CA GLY A 637 -22.87 -24.68 0.20
C GLY A 637 -22.99 -26.20 0.17
N GLY A 638 -22.38 -26.89 1.15
CA GLY A 638 -22.29 -28.36 1.16
C GLY A 638 -20.99 -28.86 0.50
N GLY A 639 -20.69 -30.13 0.66
CA GLY A 639 -19.41 -30.73 0.35
C GLY A 639 -18.74 -30.28 -0.94
N GLY A 640 -17.50 -29.82 -0.82
CA GLY A 640 -16.69 -29.36 -1.95
C GLY A 640 -16.15 -30.48 -2.83
N GLY A 641 -15.78 -31.61 -2.26
CA GLY A 641 -15.18 -32.72 -2.98
C GLY A 641 -14.14 -33.45 -2.15
N GLY A 642 -13.32 -34.24 -2.77
CA GLY A 642 -12.26 -34.98 -2.13
C GLY A 642 -11.36 -35.70 -3.11
N GLY A 643 -10.34 -36.33 -2.60
CA GLY A 643 -9.38 -37.12 -3.35
C GLY A 643 -8.55 -38.03 -2.46
N GLY A 644 -7.56 -38.64 -3.04
CA GLY A 644 -6.58 -39.46 -2.33
C GLY A 644 -5.34 -38.67 -1.97
N TRP A 645 -4.62 -39.11 -0.95
CA TRP A 645 -3.35 -38.53 -0.53
C TRP A 645 -2.35 -39.56 -0.03
#